data_8710c80dcb7f0d70836700819568693e
#
_entry.id   8710c80dcb7f0d70836700819568693e
#
_cell.length_a   1.000
_cell.length_b   1.000
_cell.length_c   1.000
_cell.angle_alpha   90.00
_cell.angle_beta   90.00
_cell.angle_gamma   90.00
#
_symmetry.space_group_name_H-M   'P 1'
#
loop_
_entity.id
_entity.type
_entity.pdbx_description
1 polymer ?
#
loop_
_entity_poly.entity_id
_entity_poly.type
_entity_poly.pdbx_seq_one_letter_code
_entity_poly.pdbx_strand_id
1 'polypeptide(L)'
;MRARCGAFALGVVALQQQAALPGAAAWAGGALAFGLCVWLALAWRGGVRARTRSIGFCACCCAAALAGFGYAAARAQWRLADALPAQWEGRDIVVTGAVRGLPSRDANGTRFLFDVDENDARIARFPATLSLAWYTFGRSAASPPELVPGDRWRLRVRLKRPHGNANFGVRDAEAAWLARGIRALGYVSAAHDAQRLAGRASGIAAMVDRLRARLRGRIADALGDAAHRGIVVALAIGAQDDIVDGDRRILRDTGTSHLVAISGLHVGMVGGLCAWLAGGFWRRSGYVGRNWPLVVPAQKVAALGAIVGGAGYAALAGFNVPAQRAWWMLAAAGVAYLSGRSLAPSSVLAAALGCVLIVDPWAVTSPGFWLSFCAVAAILFASSGRSAAREARDLDEARGSIDGACRERASPPACPARWRAACARARMRARRAIGRLVRRVRDAARAQFAVTIALAPLTALWFAQIPLTGPLANAFAIPWVGSLVTPIVLAGVVLPAPLDAPAYVLGEALVAALMRFLEAAAGAGRTVWMLPAPGGFALAMAAVGVVWALMPRGWPLRGAAPLAWLPLVVPAPLAPPDGTFRLTALDVGQGSAVLIETARHALLFDAGPGPEASNAGERVVVPFLRARGVRMLDTLVVSHADSDHAGGAPAVLEAIAVAQVVGGL
;
A
#
# COMPACT_ATOMS: atom_id res chain seq x y z
N MET A 1 -15.19 19.05 -9.37
CA MET A 1 -14.48 18.40 -8.26
C MET A 1 -13.36 17.48 -8.78
N ARG A 2 -13.62 16.48 -9.66
CA ARG A 2 -12.63 15.49 -10.15
C ARG A 2 -11.35 16.12 -10.68
N ALA A 3 -11.48 17.03 -11.68
CA ALA A 3 -10.31 17.67 -12.29
C ALA A 3 -9.50 18.54 -11.29
N ARG A 4 -10.17 19.19 -10.34
CA ARG A 4 -9.49 20.00 -9.31
C ARG A 4 -8.69 19.13 -8.34
N CYS A 5 -9.26 18.00 -7.87
CA CYS A 5 -8.53 17.06 -7.02
C CYS A 5 -7.35 16.42 -7.78
N GLY A 6 -7.54 16.10 -9.08
CA GLY A 6 -6.46 15.62 -9.93
C GLY A 6 -5.37 16.68 -10.14
N ALA A 7 -5.74 17.92 -10.40
CA ALA A 7 -4.80 19.03 -10.53
C ALA A 7 -4.01 19.29 -9.22
N PHE A 8 -4.70 19.25 -8.07
CA PHE A 8 -4.04 19.33 -6.75
C PHE A 8 -3.01 18.21 -6.59
N ALA A 9 -3.38 16.98 -6.93
CA ALA A 9 -2.47 15.83 -6.87
C ALA A 9 -1.27 16.02 -7.80
N LEU A 10 -1.47 16.53 -9.01
CA LEU A 10 -0.37 16.85 -9.93
C LEU A 10 0.58 17.90 -9.36
N GLY A 11 0.06 18.92 -8.67
CA GLY A 11 0.89 19.89 -7.96
C GLY A 11 1.74 19.27 -6.87
N VAL A 12 1.16 18.36 -6.07
CA VAL A 12 1.90 17.61 -5.05
C VAL A 12 3.00 16.75 -5.69
N VAL A 13 2.68 16.04 -6.78
CA VAL A 13 3.66 15.22 -7.53
C VAL A 13 4.78 16.09 -8.10
N ALA A 14 4.44 17.26 -8.68
CA ALA A 14 5.42 18.16 -9.26
C ALA A 14 6.45 18.63 -8.24
N LEU A 15 6.05 18.87 -6.98
CA LEU A 15 7.02 19.19 -5.92
C LEU A 15 7.98 18.04 -5.65
N GLN A 16 7.49 16.79 -5.61
CA GLN A 16 8.34 15.62 -5.32
C GLN A 16 9.39 15.34 -6.41
N GLN A 17 9.28 15.99 -7.58
CA GLN A 17 10.26 15.92 -8.67
C GLN A 17 11.30 17.08 -8.61
N GLN A 18 11.18 17.98 -7.65
CA GLN A 18 12.13 19.08 -7.50
C GLN A 18 13.36 18.65 -6.70
N ALA A 19 14.53 19.07 -7.13
CA ALA A 19 15.79 18.82 -6.42
C ALA A 19 15.92 19.65 -5.13
N ALA A 20 15.22 20.80 -5.04
CA ALA A 20 15.25 21.70 -3.90
C ALA A 20 13.88 22.31 -3.63
N LEU A 21 13.64 22.71 -2.39
CA LEU A 21 12.43 23.43 -2.02
C LEU A 21 12.44 24.86 -2.58
N PRO A 22 11.26 25.44 -2.88
CA PRO A 22 11.16 26.78 -3.42
C PRO A 22 11.74 27.82 -2.47
N GLY A 23 12.61 28.70 -2.99
CA GLY A 23 13.10 29.87 -2.29
C GLY A 23 12.07 31.02 -2.26
N ALA A 24 12.38 32.11 -1.57
CA ALA A 24 11.46 33.23 -1.37
C ALA A 24 10.87 33.80 -2.67
N ALA A 25 11.69 33.97 -3.73
CA ALA A 25 11.23 34.44 -5.02
C ALA A 25 10.22 33.48 -5.69
N ALA A 26 10.47 32.18 -5.61
CA ALA A 26 9.54 31.16 -6.13
C ALA A 26 8.23 31.13 -5.34
N TRP A 27 8.26 31.34 -4.02
CA TRP A 27 7.06 31.51 -3.21
C TRP A 27 6.26 32.75 -3.61
N ALA A 28 6.91 33.91 -3.79
CA ALA A 28 6.24 35.13 -4.21
C ALA A 28 5.60 34.98 -5.60
N GLY A 29 6.36 34.46 -6.59
CA GLY A 29 5.85 34.19 -7.93
C GLY A 29 4.69 33.18 -7.94
N GLY A 30 4.79 32.11 -7.15
CA GLY A 30 3.73 31.12 -6.99
C GLY A 30 2.46 31.69 -6.37
N ALA A 31 2.58 32.56 -5.36
CA ALA A 31 1.45 33.24 -4.72
C ALA A 31 0.76 34.20 -5.70
N LEU A 32 1.52 34.97 -6.49
CA LEU A 32 0.97 35.85 -7.53
C LEU A 32 0.25 35.04 -8.61
N ALA A 33 0.86 33.98 -9.12
CA ALA A 33 0.25 33.10 -10.11
C ALA A 33 -1.03 32.43 -9.56
N PHE A 34 -1.02 31.98 -8.32
CA PHE A 34 -2.20 31.45 -7.64
C PHE A 34 -3.33 32.50 -7.55
N GLY A 35 -3.00 33.71 -7.08
CA GLY A 35 -3.96 34.84 -6.99
C GLY A 35 -4.58 35.17 -8.34
N LEU A 36 -3.75 35.26 -9.40
CA LEU A 36 -4.21 35.49 -10.77
C LEU A 36 -5.16 34.35 -11.26
N CYS A 37 -4.77 33.11 -11.04
CA CYS A 37 -5.62 31.96 -11.40
C CYS A 37 -6.95 31.96 -10.65
N VAL A 38 -6.96 32.28 -9.37
CA VAL A 38 -8.19 32.42 -8.56
C VAL A 38 -9.05 33.58 -9.11
N TRP A 39 -8.45 34.75 -9.37
CA TRP A 39 -9.15 35.88 -9.94
C TRP A 39 -9.79 35.54 -11.31
N LEU A 40 -9.05 34.94 -12.22
CA LEU A 40 -9.56 34.49 -13.52
C LEU A 40 -10.69 33.46 -13.35
N ALA A 41 -10.54 32.51 -12.42
CA ALA A 41 -11.56 31.51 -12.12
C ALA A 41 -12.86 32.13 -11.60
N LEU A 42 -12.77 33.17 -10.77
CA LEU A 42 -13.91 33.91 -10.22
C LEU A 42 -14.55 34.80 -11.27
N ALA A 43 -13.75 35.59 -11.99
CA ALA A 43 -14.20 36.52 -13.02
C ALA A 43 -15.00 35.81 -14.13
N TRP A 44 -14.63 34.57 -14.47
CA TRP A 44 -15.27 33.83 -15.58
C TRP A 44 -16.16 32.67 -15.13
N ARG A 45 -16.49 32.59 -13.85
CA ARG A 45 -17.41 31.56 -13.31
C ARG A 45 -18.82 31.61 -13.93
N GLY A 46 -19.31 32.79 -14.25
CA GLY A 46 -20.64 33.05 -14.82
C GLY A 46 -20.65 33.29 -16.32
N GLY A 47 -19.54 33.06 -17.03
CA GLY A 47 -19.43 33.37 -18.45
C GLY A 47 -20.47 32.64 -19.31
N VAL A 48 -21.25 33.40 -20.10
CA VAL A 48 -22.31 32.86 -20.99
C VAL A 48 -21.68 32.10 -22.14
N ARG A 49 -20.53 32.54 -22.65
CA ARG A 49 -19.83 31.90 -23.78
C ARG A 49 -19.06 30.65 -23.34
N ALA A 50 -19.10 29.58 -24.14
CA ALA A 50 -18.36 28.32 -23.84
C ALA A 50 -16.86 28.55 -23.60
N ARG A 51 -16.24 29.45 -24.39
CA ARG A 51 -14.82 29.80 -24.29
C ARG A 51 -14.45 30.42 -22.93
N THR A 52 -15.28 31.31 -22.39
CA THR A 52 -15.04 31.93 -21.07
C THR A 52 -15.19 30.93 -19.93
N ARG A 53 -16.16 30.00 -20.02
CA ARG A 53 -16.31 28.89 -19.06
C ARG A 53 -15.11 27.95 -19.06
N SER A 54 -14.56 27.64 -20.24
CA SER A 54 -13.36 26.79 -20.36
C SER A 54 -12.15 27.45 -19.72
N ILE A 55 -11.93 28.75 -19.93
CA ILE A 55 -10.82 29.50 -19.33
C ILE A 55 -10.95 29.54 -17.80
N GLY A 56 -12.15 29.84 -17.27
CA GLY A 56 -12.40 29.80 -15.82
C GLY A 56 -12.18 28.42 -15.20
N PHE A 57 -12.54 27.35 -15.94
CA PHE A 57 -12.28 25.98 -15.51
C PHE A 57 -10.78 25.65 -15.51
N CYS A 58 -10.03 26.00 -16.56
CA CYS A 58 -8.58 25.80 -16.62
C CYS A 58 -7.87 26.59 -15.52
N ALA A 59 -8.23 27.88 -15.32
CA ALA A 59 -7.69 28.69 -14.25
C ALA A 59 -7.93 28.06 -12.87
N CYS A 60 -9.11 27.49 -12.63
CA CYS A 60 -9.42 26.79 -11.39
C CYS A 60 -8.57 25.50 -11.21
N CYS A 61 -8.27 24.78 -12.28
CA CYS A 61 -7.37 23.62 -12.23
C CYS A 61 -5.92 24.05 -11.99
N CYS A 62 -5.46 25.12 -12.63
CA CYS A 62 -4.12 25.68 -12.38
C CYS A 62 -3.98 26.16 -10.93
N ALA A 63 -4.98 26.87 -10.40
CA ALA A 63 -4.99 27.27 -8.99
C ALA A 63 -4.93 26.04 -8.06
N ALA A 64 -5.66 24.98 -8.35
CA ALA A 64 -5.62 23.75 -7.56
C ALA A 64 -4.24 23.06 -7.62
N ALA A 65 -3.57 23.07 -8.78
CA ALA A 65 -2.21 22.53 -8.91
C ALA A 65 -1.18 23.36 -8.14
N LEU A 66 -1.24 24.68 -8.24
CA LEU A 66 -0.38 25.59 -7.46
C LEU A 66 -0.61 25.45 -5.95
N ALA A 67 -1.89 25.29 -5.53
CA ALA A 67 -2.22 25.02 -4.14
C ALA A 67 -1.63 23.69 -3.65
N GLY A 68 -1.68 22.62 -4.47
CA GLY A 68 -1.10 21.32 -4.14
C GLY A 68 0.42 21.39 -4.00
N PHE A 69 1.09 22.09 -4.92
CA PHE A 69 2.52 22.31 -4.88
C PHE A 69 2.94 23.11 -3.64
N GLY A 70 2.32 24.28 -3.42
CA GLY A 70 2.63 25.14 -2.28
C GLY A 70 2.32 24.48 -0.94
N TYR A 71 1.20 23.77 -0.83
CA TYR A 71 0.85 23.00 0.37
C TYR A 71 1.91 21.95 0.71
N ALA A 72 2.29 21.14 -0.27
CA ALA A 72 3.31 20.11 -0.07
C ALA A 72 4.68 20.71 0.28
N ALA A 73 5.06 21.85 -0.37
CA ALA A 73 6.30 22.57 -0.08
C ALA A 73 6.30 23.15 1.36
N ALA A 74 5.22 23.77 1.79
CA ALA A 74 5.10 24.30 3.15
C ALA A 74 5.19 23.18 4.21
N ARG A 75 4.52 22.05 3.97
CA ARG A 75 4.59 20.87 4.84
C ARG A 75 6.01 20.29 4.91
N ALA A 76 6.72 20.27 3.77
CA ALA A 76 8.10 19.80 3.72
C ALA A 76 9.04 20.76 4.47
N GLN A 77 8.94 22.07 4.26
CA GLN A 77 9.72 23.06 5.00
C GLN A 77 9.53 22.96 6.50
N TRP A 78 8.26 22.84 6.93
CA TRP A 78 7.95 22.70 8.35
C TRP A 78 8.57 21.42 8.95
N ARG A 79 8.45 20.27 8.26
CA ARG A 79 8.99 19.00 8.74
C ARG A 79 10.51 18.93 8.71
N LEU A 80 11.14 19.59 7.75
CA LEU A 80 12.60 19.68 7.63
C LEU A 80 13.21 20.66 8.65
N ALA A 81 12.43 21.57 9.20
CA ALA A 81 12.88 22.48 10.25
C ALA A 81 13.24 21.77 11.56
N ASP A 82 12.60 20.62 11.84
CA ASP A 82 12.91 19.78 12.99
C ASP A 82 14.00 18.77 12.60
N ALA A 83 15.27 19.20 12.65
CA ALA A 83 16.39 18.36 12.26
C ALA A 83 17.46 18.34 13.36
N LEU A 84 18.17 17.21 13.46
CA LEU A 84 19.36 17.14 14.31
C LEU A 84 20.43 18.10 13.77
N PRO A 85 20.95 19.07 14.57
CA PRO A 85 22.05 19.92 14.12
C PRO A 85 23.30 19.08 13.83
N ALA A 86 24.09 19.44 12.79
CA ALA A 86 25.25 18.67 12.35
C ALA A 86 26.28 18.43 13.44
N GLN A 87 26.46 19.41 14.32
CA GLN A 87 27.40 19.34 15.45
C GLN A 87 27.06 18.25 16.48
N TRP A 88 25.84 17.76 16.51
CA TRP A 88 25.37 16.71 17.41
C TRP A 88 25.36 15.32 16.77
N GLU A 89 25.69 15.24 15.50
CA GLU A 89 25.78 13.97 14.80
C GLU A 89 26.96 13.13 15.32
N GLY A 90 26.70 11.87 15.66
CA GLY A 90 27.71 10.97 16.22
C GLY A 90 28.05 11.22 17.69
N ARG A 91 27.42 12.18 18.38
CA ARG A 91 27.60 12.44 19.81
C ARG A 91 26.52 11.77 20.64
N ASP A 92 26.85 11.47 21.88
CA ASP A 92 25.90 10.92 22.83
C ASP A 92 24.99 12.03 23.37
N ILE A 93 23.70 11.77 23.37
CA ILE A 93 22.64 12.65 23.87
C ILE A 93 21.75 11.82 24.77
N VAL A 94 21.36 12.36 25.93
CA VAL A 94 20.38 11.72 26.80
C VAL A 94 19.00 12.25 26.41
N VAL A 95 18.11 11.32 26.06
CA VAL A 95 16.71 11.63 25.70
C VAL A 95 15.75 10.95 26.65
N THR A 96 14.69 11.65 27.00
CA THR A 96 13.57 11.11 27.78
C THR A 96 12.33 11.10 26.90
N GLY A 97 11.57 10.02 26.94
CA GLY A 97 10.40 9.89 26.09
C GLY A 97 9.73 8.53 26.20
N ALA A 98 8.95 8.16 25.21
CA ALA A 98 8.17 6.93 25.21
C ALA A 98 8.37 6.08 23.96
N VAL A 99 8.28 4.76 24.11
CA VAL A 99 8.29 3.79 23.01
C VAL A 99 7.00 3.91 22.21
N ARG A 100 7.12 4.13 20.91
CA ARG A 100 6.01 4.26 19.96
C ARG A 100 5.92 3.07 19.02
N GLY A 101 4.70 2.65 18.71
CA GLY A 101 4.47 1.53 17.80
C GLY A 101 4.93 0.19 18.38
N LEU A 102 4.99 -0.80 17.53
CA LEU A 102 5.49 -2.14 17.91
C LEU A 102 7.00 -2.20 17.70
N PRO A 103 7.80 -2.54 18.72
CA PRO A 103 9.21 -2.87 18.54
C PRO A 103 9.37 -4.11 17.66
N SER A 104 10.37 -4.08 16.78
CA SER A 104 10.73 -5.20 15.90
C SER A 104 12.04 -5.81 16.41
N ARG A 105 12.06 -7.12 16.62
CA ARG A 105 13.25 -7.87 17.02
C ARG A 105 13.83 -8.60 15.82
N ASP A 106 15.14 -8.51 15.66
CA ASP A 106 15.93 -9.30 14.73
C ASP A 106 17.10 -9.98 15.47
N ALA A 107 17.92 -10.76 14.76
CA ALA A 107 19.06 -11.45 15.34
C ALA A 107 20.08 -10.49 16.00
N ASN A 108 20.10 -9.24 15.59
CA ASN A 108 21.08 -8.22 15.97
C ASN A 108 20.59 -7.32 17.10
N GLY A 109 19.29 -7.37 17.44
CA GLY A 109 18.73 -6.55 18.51
C GLY A 109 17.29 -6.18 18.33
N THR A 110 16.90 -5.04 18.91
CA THR A 110 15.53 -4.53 18.85
C THR A 110 15.51 -3.13 18.23
N ARG A 111 14.72 -2.94 17.18
CA ARG A 111 14.47 -1.64 16.55
C ARG A 111 13.10 -1.11 16.99
N PHE A 112 13.05 0.17 17.34
CA PHE A 112 11.82 0.79 17.82
C PHE A 112 11.78 2.28 17.48
N LEU A 113 10.57 2.83 17.46
CA LEU A 113 10.36 4.27 17.39
C LEU A 113 10.27 4.83 18.80
N PHE A 114 10.81 6.02 18.99
CA PHE A 114 10.85 6.68 20.27
C PHE A 114 10.38 8.13 20.12
N ASP A 115 9.29 8.47 20.79
CA ASP A 115 8.78 9.84 20.83
C ASP A 115 9.45 10.56 21.98
N VAL A 116 10.15 11.66 21.67
CA VAL A 116 10.98 12.41 22.64
C VAL A 116 10.15 13.47 23.32
N ASP A 117 10.15 13.46 24.65
CA ASP A 117 9.58 14.51 25.48
C ASP A 117 10.64 15.59 25.80
N GLU A 118 11.88 15.15 26.15
CA GLU A 118 12.97 16.02 26.59
C GLU A 118 14.32 15.54 26.09
N ASN A 119 15.28 16.46 25.88
CA ASN A 119 16.69 16.16 25.60
C ASN A 119 17.61 17.01 26.49
N ASP A 120 18.73 16.44 26.95
CA ASP A 120 19.71 17.13 27.81
C ASP A 120 20.53 18.19 27.07
N ALA A 121 20.64 18.07 25.76
CA ALA A 121 21.34 19.03 24.91
C ALA A 121 20.54 20.34 24.69
N ARG A 122 19.29 20.43 25.18
CA ARG A 122 18.39 21.60 25.09
C ARG A 122 18.28 22.16 23.66
N ILE A 123 18.27 21.27 22.67
CA ILE A 123 18.14 21.64 21.25
C ILE A 123 16.68 22.07 21.02
N ALA A 124 16.44 23.33 20.64
CA ALA A 124 15.11 23.94 20.56
C ALA A 124 14.19 23.26 19.53
N ARG A 125 14.73 22.72 18.42
CA ARG A 125 13.99 21.99 17.38
C ARG A 125 14.55 20.59 17.22
N PHE A 126 14.50 19.83 18.32
CA PHE A 126 14.92 18.44 18.32
C PHE A 126 13.89 17.57 17.58
N PRO A 127 14.31 16.53 16.85
CA PRO A 127 13.40 15.58 16.22
C PRO A 127 12.43 14.95 17.23
N ALA A 128 11.14 15.13 17.02
CA ALA A 128 10.10 14.62 17.92
C ALA A 128 10.03 13.10 17.94
N THR A 129 10.35 12.43 16.80
CA THR A 129 10.35 10.97 16.70
C THR A 129 11.69 10.48 16.18
N LEU A 130 12.31 9.58 16.92
CA LEU A 130 13.56 8.92 16.59
C LEU A 130 13.29 7.47 16.15
N SER A 131 14.13 6.95 15.24
CA SER A 131 14.22 5.51 14.99
C SER A 131 15.49 4.99 15.63
N LEU A 132 15.34 4.18 16.67
CA LEU A 132 16.44 3.68 17.49
C LEU A 132 16.61 2.18 17.30
N ALA A 133 17.88 1.73 17.36
CA ALA A 133 18.24 0.34 17.48
C ALA A 133 18.90 0.10 18.86
N TRP A 134 18.56 -1.02 19.49
CA TRP A 134 19.22 -1.49 20.69
C TRP A 134 19.88 -2.83 20.35
N TYR A 135 21.20 -2.80 20.13
CA TYR A 135 21.94 -3.95 19.66
C TYR A 135 22.29 -4.93 20.79
N THR A 136 22.38 -6.22 20.45
CA THR A 136 22.77 -7.31 21.36
C THR A 136 24.29 -7.58 21.37
N PHE A 137 25.03 -6.95 20.45
CA PHE A 137 26.49 -7.14 20.29
C PHE A 137 27.27 -5.84 20.58
N GLY A 138 28.56 -5.96 20.81
CA GLY A 138 29.46 -4.85 21.12
C GLY A 138 29.74 -4.72 22.63
N ARG A 139 30.38 -3.59 23.04
CA ARG A 139 30.78 -3.32 24.43
C ARG A 139 29.60 -3.26 25.43
N SER A 140 28.36 -3.24 24.94
CA SER A 140 27.13 -3.20 25.76
C SER A 140 26.30 -4.47 25.58
N ALA A 141 26.87 -5.63 25.70
CA ALA A 141 26.28 -6.94 25.43
C ALA A 141 25.12 -7.37 26.38
N ALA A 142 24.47 -6.45 27.07
CA ALA A 142 23.22 -6.75 27.77
C ALA A 142 22.07 -6.92 26.76
N SER A 143 21.41 -8.06 26.79
CA SER A 143 20.18 -8.27 25.97
C SER A 143 19.22 -7.12 26.17
N PRO A 144 18.67 -6.55 25.08
CA PRO A 144 17.69 -5.47 25.19
C PRO A 144 16.54 -5.91 26.11
N PRO A 145 16.11 -5.08 27.04
CA PRO A 145 14.93 -5.37 27.84
C PRO A 145 13.71 -5.48 26.96
N GLU A 146 12.65 -6.09 27.45
CA GLU A 146 11.38 -6.09 26.75
C GLU A 146 10.82 -4.67 26.66
N LEU A 147 10.82 -4.11 25.45
CA LEU A 147 10.31 -2.78 25.17
C LEU A 147 8.80 -2.88 24.88
N VAL A 148 7.98 -2.33 25.77
CA VAL A 148 6.52 -2.31 25.61
C VAL A 148 6.08 -0.95 25.09
N PRO A 149 5.18 -0.88 24.10
CA PRO A 149 4.64 0.38 23.61
C PRO A 149 4.06 1.25 24.72
N GLY A 150 4.44 2.51 24.74
CA GLY A 150 4.01 3.48 25.73
C GLY A 150 4.82 3.49 27.02
N ASP A 151 5.76 2.58 27.24
CA ASP A 151 6.68 2.67 28.37
C ASP A 151 7.60 3.86 28.19
N ARG A 152 7.85 4.58 29.29
CA ARG A 152 8.73 5.75 29.30
C ARG A 152 10.13 5.33 29.71
N TRP A 153 11.10 5.87 28.97
CA TRP A 153 12.51 5.57 29.16
C TRP A 153 13.34 6.85 29.14
N ARG A 154 14.45 6.81 29.89
CA ARG A 154 15.58 7.73 29.75
C ARG A 154 16.72 6.94 29.14
N LEU A 155 17.15 7.33 27.94
CA LEU A 155 18.11 6.61 27.11
C LEU A 155 19.27 7.52 26.72
N ARG A 156 20.50 7.00 26.79
CA ARG A 156 21.66 7.62 26.15
C ARG A 156 21.75 7.07 24.74
N VAL A 157 21.65 7.94 23.74
CA VAL A 157 21.57 7.57 22.33
C VAL A 157 22.61 8.30 21.52
N ARG A 158 23.12 7.63 20.48
CA ARG A 158 23.98 8.26 19.49
C ARG A 158 23.18 8.36 18.19
N LEU A 159 23.03 9.59 17.70
CA LEU A 159 22.13 9.90 16.61
C LEU A 159 22.90 10.34 15.37
N LYS A 160 22.30 10.07 14.21
CA LYS A 160 22.71 10.60 12.90
C LYS A 160 21.50 11.10 12.12
N ARG A 161 21.73 12.03 11.21
CA ARG A 161 20.70 12.44 10.25
C ARG A 161 20.33 11.27 9.35
N PRO A 162 19.07 11.18 8.91
CA PRO A 162 18.70 10.19 7.91
C PRO A 162 19.41 10.49 6.58
N HIS A 163 20.18 9.54 6.08
CA HIS A 163 20.74 9.54 4.73
C HIS A 163 20.28 8.28 4.01
N GLY A 164 19.81 8.45 2.77
CA GLY A 164 19.44 7.37 1.87
C GLY A 164 20.56 7.02 0.93
N ASN A 165 20.53 5.80 0.38
CA ASN A 165 21.44 5.37 -0.66
C ASN A 165 20.96 5.94 -2.01
N ALA A 166 21.81 6.72 -2.68
CA ALA A 166 21.49 7.45 -3.91
C ALA A 166 21.80 6.60 -5.15
N ASN A 167 20.98 5.58 -5.43
CA ASN A 167 21.15 4.72 -6.60
C ASN A 167 19.92 4.70 -7.50
N PHE A 168 20.13 4.56 -8.80
CA PHE A 168 19.05 4.42 -9.77
C PHE A 168 18.22 3.15 -9.52
N GLY A 169 16.90 3.27 -9.56
CA GLY A 169 16.00 2.13 -9.38
C GLY A 169 15.92 1.57 -7.96
N VAL A 170 16.64 2.15 -7.01
CA VAL A 170 16.61 1.79 -5.59
C VAL A 170 15.62 2.69 -4.85
N ARG A 171 14.98 2.15 -3.82
CA ARG A 171 14.01 2.89 -3.02
C ARG A 171 14.70 4.00 -2.22
N ASP A 172 14.22 5.21 -2.35
CA ASP A 172 14.65 6.36 -1.54
C ASP A 172 14.20 6.16 -0.08
N ALA A 173 15.15 5.79 0.78
CA ALA A 173 14.93 5.58 2.20
C ALA A 173 14.75 6.92 2.93
N GLU A 174 15.44 7.99 2.51
CA GLU A 174 15.36 9.31 3.13
C GLU A 174 13.95 9.91 2.94
N ALA A 175 13.41 9.86 1.73
CA ALA A 175 12.03 10.25 1.47
C ALA A 175 11.02 9.43 2.29
N ALA A 176 11.28 8.13 2.48
CA ALA A 176 10.44 7.26 3.29
C ALA A 176 10.47 7.63 4.79
N TRP A 177 11.62 7.97 5.35
CA TRP A 177 11.74 8.47 6.72
C TRP A 177 11.10 9.86 6.87
N LEU A 178 11.32 10.76 5.91
CA LEU A 178 10.67 12.07 5.89
C LEU A 178 9.14 11.92 5.90
N ALA A 179 8.59 11.04 5.07
CA ALA A 179 7.15 10.77 5.02
C ALA A 179 6.60 10.27 6.37
N ARG A 180 7.39 9.51 7.13
CA ARG A 180 7.04 9.01 8.47
C ARG A 180 7.32 10.01 9.60
N GLY A 181 7.93 11.16 9.31
CA GLY A 181 8.33 12.16 10.31
C GLY A 181 9.56 11.78 11.11
N ILE A 182 10.33 10.78 10.66
CA ILE A 182 11.58 10.36 11.31
C ILE A 182 12.70 11.24 10.82
N ARG A 183 13.28 12.05 11.72
CA ARG A 183 14.30 13.05 11.40
C ARG A 183 15.65 12.79 12.04
N ALA A 184 15.77 11.72 12.82
CA ALA A 184 17.04 11.17 13.30
C ALA A 184 16.95 9.64 13.42
N LEU A 185 18.04 8.99 13.08
CA LEU A 185 18.29 7.57 13.25
C LEU A 185 19.39 7.40 14.28
N GLY A 186 19.39 6.32 15.04
CA GLY A 186 20.48 6.09 16.00
C GLY A 186 20.36 4.78 16.73
N TYR A 187 21.18 4.65 17.75
CA TYR A 187 21.20 3.48 18.62
C TYR A 187 21.43 3.87 20.07
N VAL A 188 21.06 2.98 20.98
CA VAL A 188 21.32 3.12 22.41
C VAL A 188 22.82 2.87 22.63
N SER A 189 23.56 3.92 23.01
CA SER A 189 25.02 3.88 23.11
C SER A 189 25.50 3.31 24.47
N ALA A 190 24.69 3.48 25.54
CA ALA A 190 24.99 3.00 26.88
C ALA A 190 23.77 2.27 27.46
N ALA A 191 23.71 0.97 27.23
CA ALA A 191 22.59 0.13 27.68
C ALA A 191 22.47 0.07 29.22
N HIS A 192 23.61 0.17 29.94
CA HIS A 192 23.65 0.18 31.41
C HIS A 192 23.08 1.46 32.03
N ASP A 193 23.09 2.58 31.31
CA ASP A 193 22.51 3.85 31.75
C ASP A 193 21.01 3.98 31.45
N ALA A 194 20.45 3.00 30.74
CA ALA A 194 19.04 3.03 30.35
C ALA A 194 18.13 2.87 31.58
N GLN A 195 17.23 3.82 31.79
CA GLN A 195 16.34 3.82 32.94
C GLN A 195 14.90 3.79 32.46
N ARG A 196 14.14 2.78 32.90
CA ARG A 196 12.68 2.78 32.73
C ARG A 196 12.08 3.69 33.76
N LEU A 197 11.32 4.69 33.31
CA LEU A 197 10.68 5.67 34.16
C LEU A 197 9.30 5.21 34.60
N ALA A 198 8.86 5.73 35.75
CA ALA A 198 7.49 5.51 36.22
C ALA A 198 6.46 6.15 35.27
N GLY A 199 5.29 5.53 35.18
CA GLY A 199 4.20 5.99 34.33
C GLY A 199 4.32 5.46 32.88
N ARG A 200 3.27 5.71 32.13
CA ARG A 200 3.14 5.31 30.72
C ARG A 200 2.67 6.49 29.89
N ALA A 201 3.02 6.51 28.62
CA ALA A 201 2.49 7.48 27.68
C ALA A 201 0.95 7.40 27.64
N SER A 202 0.31 8.56 27.70
CA SER A 202 -1.15 8.73 27.62
C SER A 202 -1.59 8.98 26.18
N GLY A 203 -2.90 8.89 25.94
CA GLY A 203 -3.52 9.17 24.65
C GLY A 203 -3.93 7.93 23.85
N ILE A 204 -4.76 8.19 22.83
CA ILE A 204 -5.39 7.13 22.01
C ILE A 204 -4.35 6.31 21.25
N ALA A 205 -3.32 6.96 20.71
CA ALA A 205 -2.25 6.27 19.95
C ALA A 205 -1.53 5.25 20.83
N ALA A 206 -1.09 5.65 22.03
CA ALA A 206 -0.41 4.76 22.96
C ALA A 206 -1.32 3.62 23.45
N MET A 207 -2.63 3.88 23.62
CA MET A 207 -3.61 2.85 23.96
C MET A 207 -3.75 1.82 22.84
N VAL A 208 -3.84 2.27 21.60
CA VAL A 208 -3.92 1.40 20.42
C VAL A 208 -2.65 0.57 20.28
N ASP A 209 -1.47 1.17 20.43
CA ASP A 209 -0.20 0.44 20.32
C ASP A 209 -0.07 -0.64 21.40
N ARG A 210 -0.50 -0.35 22.64
CA ARG A 210 -0.57 -1.36 23.70
C ARG A 210 -1.55 -2.49 23.39
N LEU A 211 -2.72 -2.16 22.82
CA LEU A 211 -3.68 -3.18 22.38
C LEU A 211 -3.07 -4.08 21.29
N ARG A 212 -2.40 -3.48 20.30
CA ARG A 212 -1.69 -4.21 19.25
C ARG A 212 -0.61 -5.14 19.82
N ALA A 213 0.18 -4.65 20.79
CA ALA A 213 1.21 -5.46 21.45
C ALA A 213 0.59 -6.65 22.20
N ARG A 214 -0.52 -6.43 22.94
CA ARG A 214 -1.24 -7.53 23.62
C ARG A 214 -1.77 -8.55 22.64
N LEU A 215 -2.35 -8.12 21.52
CA LEU A 215 -2.86 -9.03 20.49
C LEU A 215 -1.73 -9.82 19.84
N ARG A 216 -0.57 -9.19 19.57
CA ARG A 216 0.62 -9.88 19.08
C ARG A 216 1.07 -10.99 20.06
N GLY A 217 1.10 -10.69 21.36
CA GLY A 217 1.41 -11.67 22.40
C GLY A 217 0.41 -12.83 22.40
N ARG A 218 -0.91 -12.54 22.43
CA ARG A 218 -1.96 -13.58 22.40
C ARG A 218 -1.86 -14.48 21.17
N ILE A 219 -1.56 -13.91 20.00
CA ILE A 219 -1.36 -14.71 18.77
C ILE A 219 -0.09 -15.56 18.88
N ALA A 220 0.98 -15.02 19.45
CA ALA A 220 2.21 -15.76 19.68
C ALA A 220 2.02 -16.92 20.67
N ASP A 221 1.29 -16.68 21.75
CA ASP A 221 0.96 -17.71 22.76
C ASP A 221 0.09 -18.83 22.15
N ALA A 222 -0.87 -18.48 21.28
CA ALA A 222 -1.76 -19.43 20.64
C ALA A 222 -1.11 -20.27 19.54
N LEU A 223 -0.16 -19.69 18.79
CA LEU A 223 0.43 -20.31 17.59
C LEU A 223 1.86 -20.83 17.81
N GLY A 224 2.53 -20.45 18.91
CA GLY A 224 3.91 -20.85 19.18
C GLY A 224 4.83 -20.54 17.99
N ASP A 225 5.56 -21.55 17.52
CA ASP A 225 6.51 -21.47 16.39
C ASP A 225 5.89 -21.84 15.04
N ALA A 226 4.58 -21.67 14.86
CA ALA A 226 3.91 -21.95 13.60
C ALA A 226 4.54 -21.15 12.44
N ALA A 227 4.77 -21.85 11.32
CA ALA A 227 5.57 -21.32 10.19
C ALA A 227 5.04 -20.01 9.62
N HIS A 228 3.71 -19.87 9.54
CA HIS A 228 3.07 -18.69 8.92
C HIS A 228 2.44 -17.74 9.96
N ARG A 229 2.82 -17.84 11.26
CA ARG A 229 2.35 -16.95 12.34
C ARG A 229 2.44 -15.47 11.96
N GLY A 230 3.55 -15.06 11.33
CA GLY A 230 3.75 -13.68 10.89
C GLY A 230 2.67 -13.16 9.95
N ILE A 231 2.11 -14.01 9.09
CA ILE A 231 1.00 -13.64 8.20
C ILE A 231 -0.29 -13.43 9.00
N VAL A 232 -0.57 -14.29 10.00
CA VAL A 232 -1.75 -14.12 10.88
C VAL A 232 -1.65 -12.80 11.66
N VAL A 233 -0.48 -12.49 12.22
CA VAL A 233 -0.20 -11.21 12.90
C VAL A 233 -0.40 -10.03 11.95
N ALA A 234 0.10 -10.12 10.72
CA ALA A 234 -0.05 -9.07 9.70
C ALA A 234 -1.52 -8.80 9.36
N LEU A 235 -2.35 -9.84 9.23
CA LEU A 235 -3.78 -9.72 8.95
C LEU A 235 -4.58 -9.20 10.15
N ALA A 236 -4.18 -9.56 11.37
CA ALA A 236 -4.85 -9.12 12.61
C ALA A 236 -4.59 -7.65 12.92
N ILE A 237 -3.33 -7.24 12.95
CA ILE A 237 -2.88 -5.94 13.47
C ILE A 237 -1.98 -5.15 12.52
N GLY A 238 -1.76 -5.62 11.30
CA GLY A 238 -0.98 -4.91 10.27
C GLY A 238 0.54 -4.93 10.47
N ALA A 239 1.07 -5.71 11.42
CA ALA A 239 2.51 -5.84 11.65
C ALA A 239 3.09 -6.93 10.73
N GLN A 240 4.03 -6.56 9.86
CA GLN A 240 4.61 -7.45 8.83
C GLN A 240 6.06 -7.85 9.14
N ASP A 241 6.60 -7.39 10.24
CA ASP A 241 7.97 -7.63 10.67
C ASP A 241 8.23 -9.11 11.00
N ASP A 242 7.23 -9.83 11.48
CA ASP A 242 7.32 -11.26 11.83
C ASP A 242 7.16 -12.22 10.62
N ILE A 243 6.91 -11.72 9.40
CA ILE A 243 6.78 -12.57 8.22
C ILE A 243 8.17 -13.08 7.82
N VAL A 244 8.32 -14.39 7.70
CA VAL A 244 9.58 -15.05 7.32
C VAL A 244 9.95 -14.68 5.87
N ASP A 245 11.25 -14.57 5.57
CA ASP A 245 11.72 -14.14 4.24
C ASP A 245 11.31 -15.11 3.12
N GLY A 246 11.23 -16.42 3.41
CA GLY A 246 10.67 -17.41 2.48
C GLY A 246 9.25 -17.07 2.06
N ASP A 247 8.36 -16.78 3.02
CA ASP A 247 6.98 -16.38 2.74
C ASP A 247 6.92 -15.09 1.93
N ARG A 248 7.73 -14.09 2.30
CA ARG A 248 7.82 -12.81 1.57
C ARG A 248 8.19 -13.00 0.11
N ARG A 249 9.11 -13.95 -0.16
CA ARG A 249 9.54 -14.27 -1.51
C ARG A 249 8.41 -14.89 -2.33
N ILE A 250 7.76 -15.94 -1.81
CA ILE A 250 6.63 -16.62 -2.47
C ILE A 250 5.51 -15.64 -2.78
N LEU A 251 5.14 -14.79 -1.81
CA LEU A 251 4.12 -13.75 -1.98
C LEU A 251 4.50 -12.73 -3.05
N ARG A 252 5.79 -12.35 -3.14
CA ARG A 252 6.29 -11.42 -4.15
C ARG A 252 6.27 -12.03 -5.54
N ASP A 253 6.76 -13.25 -5.68
CA ASP A 253 6.92 -13.93 -6.97
C ASP A 253 5.57 -14.34 -7.58
N THR A 254 4.57 -14.60 -6.73
CA THR A 254 3.18 -14.84 -7.15
C THR A 254 2.35 -13.55 -7.28
N GLY A 255 2.91 -12.37 -6.96
CA GLY A 255 2.20 -11.08 -7.02
C GLY A 255 1.09 -10.94 -5.98
N THR A 256 1.15 -11.71 -4.87
CA THR A 256 0.14 -11.74 -3.80
C THR A 256 0.56 -10.98 -2.54
N SER A 257 1.71 -10.33 -2.52
CA SER A 257 2.22 -9.55 -1.36
C SER A 257 1.22 -8.53 -0.79
N HIS A 258 0.32 -8.01 -1.63
CA HIS A 258 -0.70 -7.05 -1.20
C HIS A 258 -1.81 -7.68 -0.32
N LEU A 259 -1.93 -9.01 -0.26
CA LEU A 259 -2.93 -9.71 0.54
C LEU A 259 -2.58 -9.76 2.03
N VAL A 260 -1.29 -9.77 2.37
CA VAL A 260 -0.82 -9.72 3.76
C VAL A 260 -0.78 -8.29 4.32
N ALA A 261 -0.91 -7.29 3.45
CA ALA A 261 -1.17 -5.92 3.86
C ALA A 261 -2.67 -5.72 4.09
N ILE A 262 -3.04 -5.01 5.17
CA ILE A 262 -4.45 -4.68 5.40
C ILE A 262 -4.97 -3.84 4.23
N SER A 263 -5.88 -4.43 3.46
CA SER A 263 -6.37 -3.90 2.19
C SER A 263 -7.71 -3.16 2.34
N GLY A 264 -8.12 -2.49 1.26
CA GLY A 264 -9.44 -1.86 1.17
C GLY A 264 -10.61 -2.83 1.35
N LEU A 265 -10.43 -4.09 0.95
CA LEU A 265 -11.42 -5.15 1.17
C LEU A 265 -11.62 -5.40 2.68
N HIS A 266 -10.54 -5.49 3.44
CA HIS A 266 -10.58 -5.74 4.89
C HIS A 266 -11.25 -4.57 5.64
N VAL A 267 -10.86 -3.33 5.35
CA VAL A 267 -11.48 -2.13 5.94
C VAL A 267 -12.96 -2.03 5.54
N GLY A 268 -13.29 -2.35 4.29
CA GLY A 268 -14.68 -2.37 3.79
C GLY A 268 -15.52 -3.44 4.46
N MET A 269 -14.95 -4.63 4.71
CA MET A 269 -15.63 -5.74 5.39
C MET A 269 -15.94 -5.38 6.85
N VAL A 270 -14.96 -4.89 7.61
CA VAL A 270 -15.15 -4.45 9.00
C VAL A 270 -16.14 -3.29 9.06
N GLY A 271 -15.96 -2.28 8.20
CA GLY A 271 -16.90 -1.17 8.09
C GLY A 271 -18.32 -1.62 7.76
N GLY A 272 -18.47 -2.56 6.81
CA GLY A 272 -19.76 -3.16 6.45
C GLY A 272 -20.41 -3.93 7.59
N LEU A 273 -19.63 -4.71 8.36
CA LEU A 273 -20.11 -5.40 9.55
C LEU A 273 -20.57 -4.40 10.63
N CYS A 274 -19.76 -3.37 10.91
CA CYS A 274 -20.14 -2.32 11.86
C CYS A 274 -21.39 -1.55 11.42
N ALA A 275 -21.53 -1.30 10.11
CA ALA A 275 -22.75 -0.70 9.54
C ALA A 275 -23.97 -1.57 9.76
N TRP A 276 -23.84 -2.88 9.52
CA TRP A 276 -24.93 -3.85 9.71
C TRP A 276 -25.34 -3.95 11.18
N LEU A 277 -24.37 -4.03 12.09
CA LEU A 277 -24.61 -4.05 13.53
C LEU A 277 -25.27 -2.75 14.00
N ALA A 278 -24.68 -1.58 13.69
CA ALA A 278 -25.20 -0.29 14.12
C ALA A 278 -26.61 -0.03 13.57
N GLY A 279 -26.82 -0.27 12.27
CA GLY A 279 -28.15 -0.11 11.66
C GLY A 279 -29.14 -1.15 12.13
N GLY A 280 -28.70 -2.38 12.43
CA GLY A 280 -29.51 -3.45 12.98
C GLY A 280 -29.98 -3.14 14.40
N PHE A 281 -29.07 -2.72 15.26
CA PHE A 281 -29.37 -2.29 16.62
C PHE A 281 -30.34 -1.08 16.62
N TRP A 282 -30.06 -0.08 15.80
CA TRP A 282 -30.90 1.11 15.66
C TRP A 282 -32.33 0.78 15.23
N ARG A 283 -32.51 -0.12 14.28
CA ARG A 283 -33.84 -0.58 13.83
C ARG A 283 -34.61 -1.33 14.92
N ARG A 284 -33.89 -2.01 15.81
CA ARG A 284 -34.49 -2.79 16.90
C ARG A 284 -34.80 -1.97 18.15
N SER A 285 -34.55 -0.66 18.15
CA SER A 285 -34.88 0.23 19.29
C SER A 285 -36.35 0.20 19.69
N GLY A 286 -37.25 -0.20 18.77
CA GLY A 286 -38.67 -0.44 19.07
C GLY A 286 -38.89 -1.49 20.17
N TYR A 287 -38.03 -2.51 20.31
CA TYR A 287 -38.12 -3.52 21.38
C TYR A 287 -37.84 -2.94 22.79
N VAL A 288 -37.20 -1.77 22.86
CA VAL A 288 -36.89 -1.04 24.10
C VAL A 288 -37.82 0.17 24.28
N GLY A 289 -38.97 0.19 23.58
CA GLY A 289 -39.97 1.27 23.66
C GLY A 289 -39.54 2.60 23.02
N ARG A 290 -38.45 2.63 22.23
CA ARG A 290 -37.91 3.84 21.59
C ARG A 290 -37.86 3.69 20.08
N ASN A 291 -38.57 4.54 19.34
CA ASN A 291 -38.61 4.53 17.87
C ASN A 291 -37.51 5.45 17.27
N TRP A 292 -36.24 5.17 17.58
CA TRP A 292 -35.09 5.96 17.08
C TRP A 292 -35.05 6.13 15.55
N PRO A 293 -35.47 5.15 14.72
CA PRO A 293 -35.52 5.30 13.27
C PRO A 293 -36.41 6.43 12.77
N LEU A 294 -37.38 6.89 13.56
CA LEU A 294 -38.23 8.05 13.24
C LEU A 294 -37.48 9.39 13.42
N VAL A 295 -36.46 9.40 14.28
CA VAL A 295 -35.62 10.61 14.54
C VAL A 295 -34.46 10.66 13.55
N VAL A 296 -33.72 9.55 13.39
CA VAL A 296 -32.59 9.43 12.47
C VAL A 296 -32.73 8.15 11.65
N PRO A 297 -32.73 8.22 10.31
CA PRO A 297 -32.81 7.04 9.47
C PRO A 297 -31.70 6.03 9.77
N ALA A 298 -32.05 4.75 9.92
CA ALA A 298 -31.11 3.67 10.28
C ALA A 298 -29.93 3.55 9.30
N GLN A 299 -30.14 3.94 8.04
CA GLN A 299 -29.07 3.95 7.01
C GLN A 299 -27.99 5.02 7.33
N LYS A 300 -28.35 6.16 7.91
CA LYS A 300 -27.37 7.17 8.34
C LYS A 300 -26.53 6.67 9.52
N VAL A 301 -27.18 6.00 10.47
CA VAL A 301 -26.48 5.35 11.59
C VAL A 301 -25.56 4.23 11.11
N ALA A 302 -26.01 3.44 10.14
CA ALA A 302 -25.18 2.42 9.48
C ALA A 302 -23.95 3.03 8.79
N ALA A 303 -24.12 4.14 8.06
CA ALA A 303 -23.00 4.82 7.41
C ALA A 303 -21.99 5.37 8.44
N LEU A 304 -22.47 5.94 9.55
CA LEU A 304 -21.60 6.37 10.65
C LEU A 304 -20.89 5.18 11.29
N GLY A 305 -21.60 4.07 11.53
CA GLY A 305 -21.02 2.83 12.02
C GLY A 305 -19.92 2.29 11.12
N ALA A 306 -20.10 2.38 9.78
CA ALA A 306 -19.06 2.01 8.81
C ALA A 306 -17.80 2.88 8.95
N ILE A 307 -17.95 4.20 9.05
CA ILE A 307 -16.83 5.13 9.17
C ILE A 307 -16.07 4.89 10.46
N VAL A 308 -16.77 4.78 11.60
CA VAL A 308 -16.17 4.59 12.92
C VAL A 308 -15.51 3.21 13.04
N GLY A 309 -16.19 2.15 12.62
CA GLY A 309 -15.63 0.79 12.62
C GLY A 309 -14.42 0.66 11.69
N GLY A 310 -14.49 1.25 10.51
CA GLY A 310 -13.35 1.32 9.59
C GLY A 310 -12.17 2.11 10.18
N ALA A 311 -12.41 3.21 10.89
CA ALA A 311 -11.38 3.97 11.61
C ALA A 311 -10.72 3.14 12.72
N GLY A 312 -11.54 2.44 13.52
CA GLY A 312 -11.05 1.55 14.59
C GLY A 312 -10.13 0.45 14.05
N TYR A 313 -10.53 -0.18 12.94
CA TYR A 313 -9.69 -1.19 12.30
C TYR A 313 -8.44 -0.60 11.64
N ALA A 314 -8.53 0.56 11.01
CA ALA A 314 -7.35 1.27 10.49
C ALA A 314 -6.38 1.66 11.61
N ALA A 315 -6.88 2.04 12.78
CA ALA A 315 -6.08 2.30 13.98
C ALA A 315 -5.39 1.01 14.46
N LEU A 316 -6.13 -0.10 14.57
CA LEU A 316 -5.58 -1.41 14.91
C LEU A 316 -4.51 -1.87 13.91
N ALA A 317 -4.65 -1.52 12.63
CA ALA A 317 -3.63 -1.70 11.60
C ALA A 317 -2.40 -0.78 11.76
N GLY A 318 -2.35 0.06 12.78
CA GLY A 318 -1.29 1.05 13.00
C GLY A 318 -1.33 2.19 11.99
N PHE A 319 -2.47 2.50 11.42
CA PHE A 319 -2.67 3.52 10.37
C PHE A 319 -1.65 3.41 9.23
N ASN A 320 -1.29 2.18 8.86
CA ASN A 320 -0.41 2.00 7.71
C ASN A 320 -1.05 2.60 6.43
N VAL A 321 -0.21 2.98 5.47
CA VAL A 321 -0.63 3.73 4.27
C VAL A 321 -1.80 3.06 3.51
N PRO A 322 -1.84 1.72 3.30
CA PRO A 322 -2.98 1.06 2.67
C PRO A 322 -4.30 1.18 3.45
N ALA A 323 -4.26 0.99 4.78
CA ALA A 323 -5.45 1.08 5.62
C ALA A 323 -6.00 2.51 5.69
N GLN A 324 -5.11 3.52 5.81
CA GLN A 324 -5.50 4.93 5.75
C GLN A 324 -6.27 5.27 4.48
N ARG A 325 -5.73 4.90 3.32
CA ARG A 325 -6.39 5.17 2.02
C ARG A 325 -7.76 4.53 1.93
N ALA A 326 -7.85 3.26 2.32
CA ALA A 326 -9.11 2.53 2.31
C ALA A 326 -10.15 3.19 3.22
N TRP A 327 -9.74 3.61 4.41
CA TRP A 327 -10.61 4.32 5.32
C TRP A 327 -11.05 5.68 4.75
N TRP A 328 -10.15 6.47 4.15
CA TRP A 328 -10.53 7.75 3.53
C TRP A 328 -11.51 7.57 2.38
N MET A 329 -11.38 6.49 1.58
CA MET A 329 -12.37 6.17 0.54
C MET A 329 -13.74 5.83 1.14
N LEU A 330 -13.75 5.03 2.22
CA LEU A 330 -14.96 4.68 2.96
C LEU A 330 -15.59 5.92 3.62
N ALA A 331 -14.79 6.76 4.26
CA ALA A 331 -15.24 7.98 4.91
C ALA A 331 -15.81 8.99 3.89
N ALA A 332 -15.14 9.20 2.75
CA ALA A 332 -15.63 10.08 1.69
C ALA A 332 -16.97 9.60 1.12
N ALA A 333 -17.13 8.29 0.91
CA ALA A 333 -18.39 7.70 0.46
C ALA A 333 -19.49 7.85 1.53
N GLY A 334 -19.16 7.58 2.80
CA GLY A 334 -20.09 7.69 3.92
C GLY A 334 -20.55 9.13 4.16
N VAL A 335 -19.63 10.11 4.13
CA VAL A 335 -19.95 11.53 4.25
C VAL A 335 -20.82 12.03 3.09
N ALA A 336 -20.52 11.61 1.85
CA ALA A 336 -21.37 11.92 0.70
C ALA A 336 -22.80 11.39 0.90
N TYR A 337 -22.92 10.14 1.37
CA TYR A 337 -24.22 9.54 1.67
C TYR A 337 -24.95 10.27 2.81
N LEU A 338 -24.27 10.58 3.91
CA LEU A 338 -24.84 11.33 5.05
C LEU A 338 -25.34 12.72 4.63
N SER A 339 -24.65 13.35 3.68
CA SER A 339 -25.00 14.67 3.14
C SER A 339 -26.18 14.63 2.15
N GLY A 340 -26.77 13.47 1.90
CA GLY A 340 -27.88 13.29 0.94
C GLY A 340 -27.49 13.53 -0.52
N ARG A 341 -26.18 13.55 -0.83
CA ARG A 341 -25.67 13.80 -2.18
C ARG A 341 -25.35 12.49 -2.88
N SER A 342 -26.00 12.22 -4.00
CA SER A 342 -25.61 11.14 -4.90
C SER A 342 -24.35 11.53 -5.66
N LEU A 343 -23.16 11.19 -5.13
CA LEU A 343 -21.90 11.40 -5.84
C LEU A 343 -21.59 10.23 -6.75
N ALA A 344 -21.20 10.52 -7.99
CA ALA A 344 -20.68 9.49 -8.86
C ALA A 344 -19.41 8.84 -8.22
N PRO A 345 -19.21 7.50 -8.34
CA PRO A 345 -18.07 6.81 -7.71
C PRO A 345 -16.70 7.43 -8.02
N SER A 346 -16.53 7.95 -9.24
CA SER A 346 -15.30 8.68 -9.62
C SER A 346 -15.12 10.02 -8.89
N SER A 347 -16.19 10.64 -8.41
CA SER A 347 -16.10 11.85 -7.57
C SER A 347 -15.74 11.50 -6.13
N VAL A 348 -16.21 10.36 -5.63
CA VAL A 348 -15.81 9.81 -4.33
C VAL A 348 -14.31 9.47 -4.34
N LEU A 349 -13.84 8.78 -5.40
CA LEU A 349 -12.42 8.46 -5.57
C LEU A 349 -11.56 9.74 -5.60
N ALA A 350 -11.97 10.77 -6.34
CA ALA A 350 -11.27 12.05 -6.40
C ALA A 350 -11.27 12.80 -5.06
N ALA A 351 -12.37 12.75 -4.30
CA ALA A 351 -12.43 13.32 -2.96
C ALA A 351 -11.46 12.60 -2.01
N ALA A 352 -11.48 11.26 -2.05
CA ALA A 352 -10.57 10.45 -1.24
C ALA A 352 -9.09 10.73 -1.58
N LEU A 353 -8.77 10.88 -2.89
CA LEU A 353 -7.43 11.29 -3.34
C LEU A 353 -7.02 12.62 -2.71
N GLY A 354 -7.90 13.63 -2.75
CA GLY A 354 -7.65 14.93 -2.14
C GLY A 354 -7.45 14.82 -0.62
N CYS A 355 -8.31 14.09 0.10
CA CYS A 355 -8.21 13.91 1.54
C CYS A 355 -6.89 13.21 1.94
N VAL A 356 -6.50 12.15 1.24
CA VAL A 356 -5.22 11.47 1.49
C VAL A 356 -4.05 12.42 1.33
N LEU A 357 -4.01 13.23 0.26
CA LEU A 357 -2.90 14.15 -0.01
C LEU A 357 -2.88 15.38 0.92
N ILE A 358 -4.03 15.78 1.46
CA ILE A 358 -4.09 16.81 2.51
C ILE A 358 -3.50 16.26 3.82
N VAL A 359 -3.75 15.00 4.15
CA VAL A 359 -3.21 14.39 5.37
C VAL A 359 -1.73 14.05 5.18
N ASP A 360 -1.38 13.42 4.07
CA ASP A 360 -0.03 12.95 3.75
C ASP A 360 0.36 13.31 2.31
N PRO A 361 1.01 14.45 2.07
CA PRO A 361 1.47 14.84 0.74
C PRO A 361 2.60 13.95 0.20
N TRP A 362 3.28 13.17 1.04
CA TRP A 362 4.31 12.21 0.61
C TRP A 362 3.73 10.87 0.15
N ALA A 363 2.43 10.65 0.32
CA ALA A 363 1.79 9.41 -0.14
C ALA A 363 2.09 9.11 -1.63
N VAL A 364 2.29 10.14 -2.47
CA VAL A 364 2.62 10.00 -3.90
C VAL A 364 3.99 9.38 -4.16
N THR A 365 4.91 9.36 -3.18
CA THR A 365 6.21 8.68 -3.31
C THR A 365 6.11 7.17 -3.07
N SER A 366 4.97 6.70 -2.54
CA SER A 366 4.73 5.29 -2.25
C SER A 366 4.15 4.55 -3.46
N PRO A 367 4.76 3.45 -3.92
CA PRO A 367 4.18 2.59 -4.97
C PRO A 367 2.74 2.18 -4.66
N GLY A 368 2.48 1.82 -3.40
CA GLY A 368 1.17 1.40 -2.95
C GLY A 368 0.07 2.45 -3.15
N PHE A 369 0.38 3.75 -3.10
CA PHE A 369 -0.57 4.81 -3.39
C PHE A 369 -1.09 4.70 -4.83
N TRP A 370 -0.19 4.66 -5.80
CA TRP A 370 -0.54 4.57 -7.21
C TRP A 370 -1.25 3.27 -7.55
N LEU A 371 -0.71 2.13 -7.07
CA LEU A 371 -1.33 0.83 -7.30
C LEU A 371 -2.78 0.78 -6.80
N SER A 372 -3.06 1.36 -5.63
CA SER A 372 -4.41 1.37 -5.07
C SER A 372 -5.37 2.28 -5.84
N PHE A 373 -4.99 3.54 -6.09
CA PHE A 373 -5.87 4.48 -6.79
C PHE A 373 -6.08 4.09 -8.26
N CYS A 374 -5.02 3.64 -8.94
CA CYS A 374 -5.11 3.16 -10.33
C CYS A 374 -5.95 1.88 -10.45
N ALA A 375 -5.85 0.94 -9.49
CA ALA A 375 -6.69 -0.26 -9.47
C ALA A 375 -8.18 0.09 -9.39
N VAL A 376 -8.56 0.95 -8.43
CA VAL A 376 -9.94 1.40 -8.28
C VAL A 376 -10.41 2.20 -9.50
N ALA A 377 -9.57 3.09 -10.04
CA ALA A 377 -9.87 3.84 -11.25
C ALA A 377 -10.10 2.91 -12.45
N ALA A 378 -9.27 1.88 -12.63
CA ALA A 378 -9.41 0.89 -13.70
C ALA A 378 -10.72 0.09 -13.59
N ILE A 379 -11.08 -0.34 -12.37
CA ILE A 379 -12.35 -1.03 -12.11
C ILE A 379 -13.53 -0.12 -12.45
N LEU A 380 -13.51 1.13 -11.97
CA LEU A 380 -14.58 2.10 -12.24
C LEU A 380 -14.69 2.42 -13.73
N PHE A 381 -13.57 2.60 -14.42
CA PHE A 381 -13.54 2.86 -15.85
C PHE A 381 -14.06 1.65 -16.65
N ALA A 382 -13.59 0.44 -16.34
CA ALA A 382 -14.02 -0.79 -17.00
C ALA A 382 -15.49 -1.15 -16.72
N SER A 383 -16.09 -0.66 -15.63
CA SER A 383 -17.50 -0.85 -15.28
C SER A 383 -18.41 0.30 -15.75
N SER A 384 -17.84 1.47 -16.07
CA SER A 384 -18.61 2.60 -16.61
C SER A 384 -19.22 2.25 -17.98
N GLY A 385 -20.44 2.67 -18.25
CA GLY A 385 -21.20 2.34 -19.47
C GLY A 385 -22.02 1.04 -19.41
N ARG A 386 -21.91 0.26 -18.32
CA ARG A 386 -22.72 -0.98 -18.14
C ARG A 386 -23.88 -0.82 -17.17
N SER A 387 -23.87 0.20 -16.33
CA SER A 387 -24.96 0.47 -15.39
C SER A 387 -26.27 0.74 -16.12
N ALA A 388 -26.25 1.56 -17.14
CA ALA A 388 -27.46 1.87 -17.95
C ALA A 388 -27.98 0.64 -18.71
N ALA A 389 -27.10 -0.17 -19.31
CA ALA A 389 -27.46 -1.38 -20.00
C ALA A 389 -27.93 -2.51 -19.05
N ARG A 390 -27.45 -2.51 -17.80
CA ARG A 390 -27.94 -3.39 -16.73
C ARG A 390 -29.32 -2.97 -16.25
N GLU A 391 -29.50 -1.70 -15.97
CA GLU A 391 -30.76 -1.15 -15.50
C GLU A 391 -31.90 -1.38 -16.53
N ALA A 392 -31.60 -1.19 -17.83
CA ALA A 392 -32.53 -1.51 -18.92
C ALA A 392 -32.87 -3.01 -18.98
N ARG A 393 -31.89 -3.91 -18.81
CA ARG A 393 -32.12 -5.36 -18.79
C ARG A 393 -32.84 -5.85 -17.55
N ASP A 394 -32.51 -5.31 -16.37
CA ASP A 394 -33.19 -5.65 -15.12
C ASP A 394 -34.66 -5.18 -15.16
N LEU A 395 -34.96 -4.06 -15.82
CA LEU A 395 -36.31 -3.59 -16.07
C LEU A 395 -37.06 -4.50 -17.07
N ASP A 396 -36.38 -4.99 -18.11
CA ASP A 396 -36.97 -5.94 -19.07
C ASP A 396 -37.19 -7.33 -18.43
N GLU A 397 -36.27 -7.83 -17.61
CA GLU A 397 -36.46 -9.08 -16.85
C GLU A 397 -37.58 -8.93 -15.81
N ALA A 398 -37.72 -7.76 -15.18
CA ALA A 398 -38.82 -7.47 -14.27
C ALA A 398 -40.16 -7.41 -14.98
N ARG A 399 -40.24 -6.77 -16.15
CA ARG A 399 -41.44 -6.73 -17.01
C ARG A 399 -41.85 -8.13 -17.50
N GLY A 400 -40.90 -8.91 -18.02
CA GLY A 400 -41.15 -10.28 -18.46
C GLY A 400 -41.60 -11.22 -17.31
N SER A 401 -41.17 -10.94 -16.08
CA SER A 401 -41.60 -11.68 -14.87
C SER A 401 -43.05 -11.32 -14.46
N ILE A 402 -43.47 -10.07 -14.64
CA ILE A 402 -44.83 -9.60 -14.35
C ILE A 402 -45.82 -10.17 -15.38
N ASP A 403 -45.46 -10.12 -16.67
CA ASP A 403 -46.29 -10.67 -17.76
C ASP A 403 -46.45 -12.21 -17.65
N GLY A 404 -45.38 -12.92 -17.22
CA GLY A 404 -45.45 -14.36 -16.96
C GLY A 404 -46.36 -14.70 -15.76
N ALA A 405 -46.32 -13.91 -14.69
CA ALA A 405 -47.14 -14.10 -13.51
C ALA A 405 -48.62 -13.77 -13.73
N CYS A 406 -48.94 -12.85 -14.64
CA CYS A 406 -50.30 -12.55 -15.04
C CYS A 406 -50.91 -13.66 -15.91
N ARG A 407 -50.15 -14.32 -16.78
CA ARG A 407 -50.61 -15.45 -17.59
C ARG A 407 -50.85 -16.74 -16.77
N GLU A 408 -50.06 -17.01 -15.72
CA GLU A 408 -50.21 -18.20 -14.86
C GLU A 408 -51.45 -18.13 -13.93
N ARG A 409 -52.03 -16.94 -13.68
CA ARG A 409 -53.23 -16.78 -12.84
C ARG A 409 -54.57 -17.11 -13.56
N ALA A 410 -54.52 -17.34 -14.84
CA ALA A 410 -55.73 -17.50 -15.67
C ALA A 410 -56.29 -18.95 -15.77
N SER A 411 -55.65 -19.99 -15.19
CA SER A 411 -56.14 -21.36 -15.25
C SER A 411 -55.74 -22.20 -14.00
N PRO A 412 -56.69 -22.86 -13.28
CA PRO A 412 -56.35 -23.74 -12.19
C PRO A 412 -55.79 -25.07 -12.72
N PRO A 413 -54.61 -25.56 -12.28
CA PRO A 413 -54.05 -26.81 -12.78
C PRO A 413 -54.60 -28.06 -12.05
N ALA A 414 -54.88 -29.14 -12.80
CA ALA A 414 -55.21 -30.46 -12.32
C ALA A 414 -54.02 -31.10 -11.54
N CYS A 415 -54.33 -32.01 -10.59
CA CYS A 415 -53.42 -32.52 -9.57
C CYS A 415 -52.07 -33.11 -10.05
N PRO A 416 -51.87 -33.78 -11.18
CA PRO A 416 -50.56 -34.21 -11.68
C PRO A 416 -49.68 -33.09 -12.26
N ALA A 417 -50.26 -31.92 -12.55
CA ALA A 417 -49.50 -30.76 -13.06
C ALA A 417 -48.69 -30.05 -11.96
N ARG A 418 -49.05 -30.20 -10.69
CA ARG A 418 -48.33 -29.53 -9.58
C ARG A 418 -46.87 -29.99 -9.41
N TRP A 419 -46.57 -31.28 -9.58
CA TRP A 419 -45.22 -31.82 -9.55
C TRP A 419 -44.36 -31.37 -10.72
N ARG A 420 -44.92 -31.43 -11.93
CA ARG A 420 -44.23 -30.93 -13.15
C ARG A 420 -43.96 -29.44 -13.05
N ALA A 421 -44.90 -28.65 -12.53
CA ALA A 421 -44.73 -27.21 -12.30
C ALA A 421 -43.72 -26.92 -11.21
N ALA A 422 -43.66 -27.72 -10.14
CA ALA A 422 -42.64 -27.61 -9.09
C ALA A 422 -41.20 -27.91 -9.61
N CYS A 423 -41.06 -28.99 -10.38
CA CYS A 423 -39.79 -29.34 -11.06
C CYS A 423 -39.39 -28.29 -12.09
N ALA A 424 -40.32 -27.74 -12.85
CA ALA A 424 -40.05 -26.64 -13.81
C ALA A 424 -39.59 -25.36 -13.08
N ARG A 425 -40.24 -25.00 -11.96
CA ARG A 425 -39.84 -23.88 -11.08
C ARG A 425 -38.45 -24.11 -10.46
N ALA A 426 -38.17 -25.32 -9.99
CA ALA A 426 -36.84 -25.67 -9.45
C ALA A 426 -35.74 -25.56 -10.53
N ARG A 427 -35.99 -26.13 -11.72
CA ARG A 427 -35.07 -26.01 -12.87
C ARG A 427 -34.85 -24.54 -13.29
N MET A 428 -35.91 -23.73 -13.31
CA MET A 428 -35.82 -22.32 -13.64
C MET A 428 -35.04 -21.52 -12.58
N ARG A 429 -35.27 -21.81 -11.28
CA ARG A 429 -34.48 -21.24 -10.17
C ARG A 429 -33.01 -21.63 -10.26
N ALA A 430 -32.70 -22.90 -10.55
CA ALA A 430 -31.34 -23.40 -10.75
C ALA A 430 -30.67 -22.70 -11.96
N ARG A 431 -31.35 -22.61 -13.12
CA ARG A 431 -30.84 -21.90 -14.31
C ARG A 431 -30.59 -20.41 -14.02
N ARG A 432 -31.49 -19.74 -13.27
CA ARG A 432 -31.30 -18.35 -12.85
C ARG A 432 -30.13 -18.22 -11.85
N ALA A 433 -29.94 -19.17 -10.94
CA ALA A 433 -28.82 -19.20 -10.01
C ALA A 433 -27.49 -19.41 -10.74
N ILE A 434 -27.41 -20.38 -11.64
CA ILE A 434 -26.25 -20.63 -12.49
C ILE A 434 -25.94 -19.40 -13.36
N GLY A 435 -26.96 -18.82 -14.01
CA GLY A 435 -26.79 -17.59 -14.81
C GLY A 435 -26.28 -16.41 -13.98
N ARG A 436 -26.71 -16.28 -12.72
CA ARG A 436 -26.19 -15.26 -11.79
C ARG A 436 -24.74 -15.55 -11.41
N LEU A 437 -24.39 -16.81 -11.13
CA LEU A 437 -23.04 -17.24 -10.80
C LEU A 437 -22.08 -16.97 -11.98
N VAL A 438 -22.43 -17.41 -13.19
CA VAL A 438 -21.64 -17.18 -14.41
C VAL A 438 -21.42 -15.66 -14.65
N ARG A 439 -22.46 -14.86 -14.45
CA ARG A 439 -22.34 -13.40 -14.56
C ARG A 439 -21.38 -12.84 -13.52
N ARG A 440 -21.46 -13.28 -12.25
CA ARG A 440 -20.55 -12.83 -11.19
C ARG A 440 -19.10 -13.20 -11.48
N VAL A 441 -18.85 -14.45 -11.89
CA VAL A 441 -17.51 -14.92 -12.28
C VAL A 441 -16.96 -14.10 -13.44
N ARG A 442 -17.76 -13.86 -14.48
CA ARG A 442 -17.35 -13.07 -15.64
C ARG A 442 -17.08 -11.60 -15.28
N ASP A 443 -17.86 -11.01 -14.38
CA ASP A 443 -17.63 -9.63 -13.93
C ASP A 443 -16.36 -9.55 -13.05
N ALA A 444 -16.13 -10.53 -12.18
CA ALA A 444 -14.90 -10.65 -11.39
C ALA A 444 -13.65 -10.84 -12.29
N ALA A 445 -13.72 -11.74 -13.28
CA ALA A 445 -12.63 -11.94 -14.23
C ALA A 445 -12.29 -10.68 -15.04
N ARG A 446 -13.31 -9.90 -15.40
CA ARG A 446 -13.09 -8.61 -16.08
C ARG A 446 -12.48 -7.55 -15.19
N ALA A 447 -12.89 -7.48 -13.92
CA ALA A 447 -12.30 -6.58 -12.96
C ALA A 447 -10.83 -6.96 -12.73
N GLN A 448 -10.54 -8.25 -12.56
CA GLN A 448 -9.17 -8.76 -12.43
C GLN A 448 -8.32 -8.42 -13.65
N PHE A 449 -8.83 -8.66 -14.86
CA PHE A 449 -8.15 -8.31 -16.10
C PHE A 449 -7.85 -6.80 -16.20
N ALA A 450 -8.84 -5.95 -15.85
CA ALA A 450 -8.67 -4.50 -15.89
C ALA A 450 -7.59 -4.04 -14.91
N VAL A 451 -7.59 -4.60 -13.69
CA VAL A 451 -6.57 -4.29 -12.67
C VAL A 451 -5.19 -4.76 -13.13
N THR A 452 -5.07 -6.00 -13.62
CA THR A 452 -3.79 -6.57 -14.08
C THR A 452 -3.17 -5.70 -15.17
N ILE A 453 -3.94 -5.35 -16.21
CA ILE A 453 -3.45 -4.50 -17.31
C ILE A 453 -3.10 -3.10 -16.80
N ALA A 454 -3.95 -2.49 -15.98
CA ALA A 454 -3.70 -1.14 -15.49
C ALA A 454 -2.46 -1.04 -14.57
N LEU A 455 -2.18 -2.10 -13.81
CA LEU A 455 -1.08 -2.09 -12.85
C LEU A 455 0.24 -2.59 -13.44
N ALA A 456 0.25 -3.33 -14.55
CA ALA A 456 1.46 -3.89 -15.13
C ALA A 456 2.56 -2.84 -15.44
N PRO A 457 2.28 -1.68 -16.04
CA PRO A 457 3.30 -0.64 -16.24
C PRO A 457 3.87 -0.09 -14.93
N LEU A 458 3.02 0.01 -13.91
CA LEU A 458 3.42 0.50 -12.60
C LEU A 458 4.27 -0.53 -11.84
N THR A 459 3.96 -1.83 -11.98
CA THR A 459 4.79 -2.88 -11.37
C THR A 459 6.15 -2.98 -12.07
N ALA A 460 6.20 -2.79 -13.39
CA ALA A 460 7.47 -2.69 -14.11
C ALA A 460 8.30 -1.48 -13.64
N LEU A 461 7.66 -0.33 -13.41
CA LEU A 461 8.34 0.89 -12.96
C LEU A 461 8.98 0.72 -11.57
N TRP A 462 8.22 0.20 -10.60
CA TRP A 462 8.69 0.19 -9.21
C TRP A 462 9.40 -1.07 -8.78
N PHE A 463 9.13 -2.19 -9.44
CA PHE A 463 9.67 -3.49 -9.04
C PHE A 463 10.53 -4.15 -10.13
N ALA A 464 10.66 -3.52 -11.31
CA ALA A 464 11.36 -4.06 -12.47
C ALA A 464 10.87 -5.48 -12.85
N GLN A 465 9.59 -5.78 -12.57
CA GLN A 465 9.01 -7.12 -12.79
C GLN A 465 7.50 -7.08 -12.98
N ILE A 466 6.98 -8.05 -13.72
CA ILE A 466 5.54 -8.32 -13.86
C ILE A 466 5.29 -9.79 -13.46
N PRO A 467 4.47 -10.04 -12.40
CA PRO A 467 4.13 -11.42 -12.01
C PRO A 467 3.15 -12.04 -13.01
N LEU A 468 3.61 -13.06 -13.77
CA LEU A 468 2.80 -13.73 -14.79
C LEU A 468 1.74 -14.65 -14.18
N THR A 469 2.05 -15.31 -13.08
CA THR A 469 1.12 -16.17 -12.33
C THR A 469 0.13 -15.36 -11.49
N GLY A 470 0.39 -14.04 -11.29
CA GLY A 470 -0.40 -13.16 -10.45
C GLY A 470 -1.91 -13.19 -10.71
N PRO A 471 -2.41 -13.13 -11.95
CA PRO A 471 -3.84 -13.19 -12.22
C PRO A 471 -4.52 -14.48 -11.72
N LEU A 472 -3.88 -15.63 -11.87
CA LEU A 472 -4.39 -16.92 -11.41
C LEU A 472 -4.27 -17.06 -9.89
N ALA A 473 -3.10 -16.72 -9.33
CA ALA A 473 -2.87 -16.73 -7.90
C ALA A 473 -3.89 -15.83 -7.18
N ASN A 474 -4.13 -14.62 -7.67
CA ASN A 474 -5.09 -13.67 -7.11
C ASN A 474 -6.55 -14.09 -7.27
N ALA A 475 -6.89 -14.78 -8.35
CA ALA A 475 -8.26 -15.30 -8.54
C ALA A 475 -8.66 -16.28 -7.43
N PHE A 476 -7.71 -17.05 -6.89
CA PHE A 476 -7.92 -17.93 -5.75
C PHE A 476 -7.65 -17.22 -4.41
N ALA A 477 -6.50 -16.57 -4.28
CA ALA A 477 -6.02 -16.04 -3.01
C ALA A 477 -6.87 -14.86 -2.47
N ILE A 478 -7.39 -13.98 -3.33
CA ILE A 478 -8.22 -12.84 -2.89
C ILE A 478 -9.52 -13.33 -2.21
N PRO A 479 -10.35 -14.22 -2.81
CA PRO A 479 -11.51 -14.78 -2.13
C PRO A 479 -11.15 -15.59 -0.89
N TRP A 480 -10.06 -16.37 -0.93
CA TRP A 480 -9.61 -17.18 0.18
C TRP A 480 -9.25 -16.33 1.41
N VAL A 481 -8.37 -15.37 1.23
CA VAL A 481 -7.95 -14.46 2.32
C VAL A 481 -9.11 -13.59 2.78
N GLY A 482 -9.83 -12.97 1.84
CA GLY A 482 -10.89 -12.02 2.17
C GLY A 482 -12.14 -12.65 2.79
N SER A 483 -12.52 -13.88 2.40
CA SER A 483 -13.78 -14.50 2.85
C SER A 483 -13.61 -15.55 3.93
N LEU A 484 -12.43 -16.13 4.09
CA LEU A 484 -12.16 -17.18 5.07
C LEU A 484 -11.12 -16.75 6.11
N VAL A 485 -9.88 -16.49 5.67
CA VAL A 485 -8.77 -16.25 6.61
C VAL A 485 -9.02 -15.00 7.45
N THR A 486 -9.26 -13.86 6.80
CA THR A 486 -9.40 -12.58 7.52
C THR A 486 -10.59 -12.55 8.49
N PRO A 487 -11.80 -13.01 8.13
CA PRO A 487 -12.91 -13.06 9.09
C PRO A 487 -12.60 -13.92 10.31
N ILE A 488 -11.95 -15.08 10.13
CA ILE A 488 -11.59 -15.99 11.21
C ILE A 488 -10.54 -15.38 12.12
N VAL A 489 -9.48 -14.82 11.54
CA VAL A 489 -8.43 -14.11 12.31
C VAL A 489 -9.01 -12.94 13.10
N LEU A 490 -9.90 -12.14 12.48
CA LEU A 490 -10.57 -11.03 13.16
C LEU A 490 -11.57 -11.47 14.22
N ALA A 491 -12.19 -12.64 14.07
CA ALA A 491 -12.98 -13.22 15.14
C ALA A 491 -12.11 -13.52 16.37
N GLY A 492 -10.89 -14.06 16.18
CA GLY A 492 -9.91 -14.23 17.25
C GLY A 492 -9.51 -12.92 17.93
N VAL A 493 -9.40 -11.81 17.18
CA VAL A 493 -9.13 -10.48 17.76
C VAL A 493 -10.24 -10.03 18.73
N VAL A 494 -11.50 -10.33 18.41
CA VAL A 494 -12.68 -9.90 19.20
C VAL A 494 -12.97 -10.85 20.37
N LEU A 495 -12.71 -12.15 20.19
CA LEU A 495 -12.96 -13.16 21.21
C LEU A 495 -12.01 -12.99 22.41
N PRO A 496 -12.51 -13.19 23.66
CA PRO A 496 -11.64 -13.24 24.83
C PRO A 496 -10.85 -14.54 24.87
N ALA A 497 -9.67 -14.53 25.53
CA ALA A 497 -8.94 -15.75 25.84
C ALA A 497 -9.77 -16.63 26.81
N PRO A 498 -9.77 -17.98 26.65
CA PRO A 498 -9.02 -18.76 25.66
C PRO A 498 -9.77 -19.03 24.34
N LEU A 499 -10.95 -18.43 24.12
CA LEU A 499 -11.80 -18.69 22.94
C LEU A 499 -11.21 -18.15 21.63
N ASP A 500 -10.19 -17.28 21.70
CA ASP A 500 -9.47 -16.73 20.56
C ASP A 500 -8.48 -17.73 19.93
N ALA A 501 -7.87 -18.61 20.73
CA ALA A 501 -6.83 -19.53 20.26
C ALA A 501 -7.31 -20.46 19.13
N PRO A 502 -8.49 -21.12 19.19
CA PRO A 502 -9.00 -21.91 18.08
C PRO A 502 -9.17 -21.12 16.78
N ALA A 503 -9.55 -19.85 16.86
CA ALA A 503 -9.69 -19.00 15.68
C ALA A 503 -8.32 -18.68 15.05
N TYR A 504 -7.30 -18.43 15.85
CA TYR A 504 -5.94 -18.21 15.33
C TYR A 504 -5.35 -19.49 14.73
N VAL A 505 -5.53 -20.66 15.38
CA VAL A 505 -5.06 -21.95 14.86
C VAL A 505 -5.75 -22.28 13.54
N LEU A 506 -7.07 -22.09 13.43
CA LEU A 506 -7.79 -22.30 12.18
C LEU A 506 -7.33 -21.28 11.11
N GLY A 507 -7.12 -20.03 11.50
CA GLY A 507 -6.62 -18.99 10.61
C GLY A 507 -5.24 -19.34 10.04
N GLU A 508 -4.33 -19.85 10.87
CA GLU A 508 -3.00 -20.30 10.46
C GLU A 508 -3.07 -21.50 9.51
N ALA A 509 -3.87 -22.51 9.84
CA ALA A 509 -4.06 -23.67 8.97
C ALA A 509 -4.57 -23.29 7.56
N LEU A 510 -5.48 -22.31 7.48
CA LEU A 510 -5.94 -21.76 6.20
C LEU A 510 -4.85 -20.97 5.48
N VAL A 511 -3.99 -20.24 6.19
CA VAL A 511 -2.81 -19.58 5.63
C VAL A 511 -1.83 -20.63 5.11
N ALA A 512 -1.53 -21.66 5.87
CA ALA A 512 -0.64 -22.75 5.44
C ALA A 512 -1.16 -23.45 4.18
N ALA A 513 -2.47 -23.67 4.06
CA ALA A 513 -3.08 -24.21 2.85
C ALA A 513 -2.90 -23.26 1.64
N LEU A 514 -3.06 -21.95 1.85
CA LEU A 514 -2.81 -20.94 0.83
C LEU A 514 -1.34 -20.93 0.41
N MET A 515 -0.40 -20.94 1.36
CA MET A 515 1.02 -20.89 1.08
C MET A 515 1.48 -22.09 0.26
N ARG A 516 1.01 -23.31 0.57
CA ARG A 516 1.27 -24.49 -0.27
C ARG A 516 0.76 -24.34 -1.70
N PHE A 517 -0.42 -23.75 -1.88
CA PHE A 517 -0.93 -23.44 -3.22
C PHE A 517 -0.04 -22.43 -3.96
N LEU A 518 0.40 -21.37 -3.27
CA LEU A 518 1.27 -20.35 -3.85
C LEU A 518 2.67 -20.87 -4.16
N GLU A 519 3.22 -21.75 -3.33
CA GLU A 519 4.48 -22.45 -3.57
C GLU A 519 4.41 -23.31 -4.83
N ALA A 520 3.34 -24.10 -4.97
CA ALA A 520 3.11 -24.88 -6.18
C ALA A 520 2.97 -24.00 -7.43
N ALA A 521 2.29 -22.85 -7.31
CA ALA A 521 2.16 -21.87 -8.38
C ALA A 521 3.49 -21.19 -8.72
N ALA A 522 4.35 -20.94 -7.72
CA ALA A 522 5.69 -20.39 -7.90
C ALA A 522 6.65 -21.40 -8.54
N GLY A 523 6.52 -22.70 -8.21
CA GLY A 523 7.34 -23.77 -8.77
C GLY A 523 6.98 -24.17 -10.22
N ALA A 524 5.85 -23.72 -10.75
CA ALA A 524 5.35 -24.13 -12.07
C ALA A 524 6.07 -23.52 -13.28
N GLY A 525 7.24 -22.87 -13.11
CA GLY A 525 8.06 -22.33 -14.18
C GLY A 525 8.33 -20.82 -14.05
N ARG A 526 8.42 -20.09 -15.17
CA ARG A 526 8.70 -18.64 -15.16
C ARG A 526 7.52 -17.86 -14.58
N THR A 527 7.53 -17.60 -13.29
CA THR A 527 6.48 -16.90 -12.56
C THR A 527 6.53 -15.38 -12.70
N VAL A 528 7.72 -14.85 -12.98
CA VAL A 528 8.00 -13.42 -13.02
C VAL A 528 8.67 -13.06 -14.33
N TRP A 529 8.16 -12.03 -14.98
CA TRP A 529 8.81 -11.41 -16.14
C TRP A 529 9.63 -10.20 -15.69
N MET A 530 10.95 -10.33 -15.73
CA MET A 530 11.89 -9.27 -15.42
C MET A 530 11.96 -8.28 -16.59
N LEU A 531 11.74 -7.00 -16.30
CA LEU A 531 11.84 -5.89 -17.24
C LEU A 531 12.70 -4.78 -16.61
N PRO A 532 13.58 -4.12 -17.38
CA PRO A 532 14.29 -2.96 -16.88
C PRO A 532 13.29 -1.84 -16.49
N ALA A 533 13.74 -0.90 -15.66
CA ALA A 533 12.93 0.24 -15.30
C ALA A 533 12.55 1.04 -16.55
N PRO A 534 11.26 1.22 -16.86
CA PRO A 534 10.83 1.86 -18.09
C PRO A 534 11.09 3.37 -18.07
N GLY A 535 11.54 3.90 -19.18
CA GLY A 535 11.65 5.34 -19.38
C GLY A 535 10.27 6.02 -19.52
N GLY A 536 10.25 7.35 -19.42
CA GLY A 536 9.01 8.14 -19.47
C GLY A 536 8.18 7.92 -20.73
N PHE A 537 8.82 7.76 -21.90
CA PHE A 537 8.12 7.45 -23.16
C PHE A 537 7.42 6.10 -23.12
N ALA A 538 8.12 5.05 -22.65
CA ALA A 538 7.54 3.72 -22.53
C ALA A 538 6.35 3.69 -21.56
N LEU A 539 6.45 4.41 -20.44
CA LEU A 539 5.33 4.58 -19.49
C LEU A 539 4.14 5.31 -20.11
N ALA A 540 4.39 6.41 -20.83
CA ALA A 540 3.33 7.17 -21.49
C ALA A 540 2.60 6.32 -22.54
N MET A 541 3.34 5.61 -23.38
CA MET A 541 2.77 4.69 -24.36
C MET A 541 2.02 3.53 -23.71
N ALA A 542 2.56 2.96 -22.64
CA ALA A 542 1.88 1.90 -21.89
C ALA A 542 0.58 2.42 -21.25
N ALA A 543 0.56 3.64 -20.70
CA ALA A 543 -0.65 4.27 -20.17
C ALA A 543 -1.72 4.49 -21.26
N VAL A 544 -1.33 4.92 -22.45
CA VAL A 544 -2.24 5.01 -23.62
C VAL A 544 -2.79 3.63 -23.96
N GLY A 545 -1.95 2.61 -24.01
CA GLY A 545 -2.36 1.22 -24.27
C GLY A 545 -3.33 0.69 -23.21
N VAL A 546 -3.13 1.00 -21.94
CA VAL A 546 -4.06 0.66 -20.84
C VAL A 546 -5.43 1.29 -21.08
N VAL A 547 -5.48 2.61 -21.30
CA VAL A 547 -6.73 3.33 -21.52
C VAL A 547 -7.44 2.75 -22.74
N TRP A 548 -6.73 2.54 -23.83
CA TRP A 548 -7.26 1.98 -25.08
C TRP A 548 -7.79 0.56 -24.91
N ALA A 549 -7.04 -0.33 -24.22
CA ALA A 549 -7.49 -1.70 -23.93
C ALA A 549 -8.75 -1.76 -23.06
N LEU A 550 -8.94 -0.78 -22.16
CA LEU A 550 -10.08 -0.72 -21.25
C LEU A 550 -11.30 -0.01 -21.86
N MET A 551 -11.20 0.63 -23.03
CA MET A 551 -12.32 1.27 -23.72
C MET A 551 -13.48 0.31 -23.94
N PRO A 552 -14.74 0.80 -24.03
CA PRO A 552 -15.92 -0.02 -24.31
C PRO A 552 -15.78 -0.87 -25.58
N ARG A 553 -16.54 -1.97 -25.66
CA ARG A 553 -16.61 -2.78 -26.87
C ARG A 553 -17.20 -1.95 -28.02
N GLY A 554 -16.58 -2.06 -29.21
CA GLY A 554 -16.92 -1.26 -30.38
C GLY A 554 -16.00 -0.06 -30.62
N TRP A 555 -15.10 0.24 -29.69
CA TRP A 555 -14.04 1.24 -29.92
C TRP A 555 -13.08 0.76 -31.03
N PRO A 556 -12.77 1.62 -32.02
CA PRO A 556 -11.96 1.22 -33.18
C PRO A 556 -10.57 0.77 -32.76
N LEU A 557 -10.06 -0.24 -33.45
CA LEU A 557 -8.71 -0.80 -33.29
C LEU A 557 -8.33 -1.17 -31.84
N ARG A 558 -9.30 -1.47 -30.97
CA ARG A 558 -9.02 -1.87 -29.58
C ARG A 558 -8.08 -3.09 -29.48
N GLY A 559 -8.14 -4.00 -30.47
CA GLY A 559 -7.23 -5.15 -30.57
C GLY A 559 -5.77 -4.76 -30.78
N ALA A 560 -5.49 -3.54 -31.26
CA ALA A 560 -4.14 -3.02 -31.46
C ALA A 560 -3.54 -2.36 -30.19
N ALA A 561 -4.30 -2.22 -29.11
CA ALA A 561 -3.82 -1.64 -27.87
C ALA A 561 -2.51 -2.28 -27.33
N PRO A 562 -2.25 -3.60 -27.47
CA PRO A 562 -0.95 -4.20 -27.07
C PRO A 562 0.27 -3.60 -27.80
N LEU A 563 0.10 -3.06 -29.02
CA LEU A 563 1.21 -2.43 -29.75
C LEU A 563 1.75 -1.19 -29.02
N ALA A 564 0.91 -0.49 -28.27
CA ALA A 564 1.35 0.63 -27.42
C ALA A 564 2.25 0.18 -26.27
N TRP A 565 2.32 -1.10 -25.97
CA TRP A 565 3.20 -1.65 -24.92
C TRP A 565 4.57 -2.09 -25.46
N LEU A 566 4.79 -2.05 -26.77
CA LEU A 566 6.06 -2.46 -27.37
C LEU A 566 7.28 -1.76 -26.73
N PRO A 567 7.29 -0.43 -26.47
CA PRO A 567 8.43 0.20 -25.83
C PRO A 567 8.69 -0.26 -24.39
N LEU A 568 7.65 -0.78 -23.70
CA LEU A 568 7.78 -1.33 -22.37
C LEU A 568 8.32 -2.77 -22.40
N VAL A 569 7.85 -3.57 -23.36
CA VAL A 569 8.11 -5.01 -23.46
C VAL A 569 9.43 -5.29 -24.17
N VAL A 570 9.78 -4.45 -25.14
CA VAL A 570 11.04 -4.48 -25.89
C VAL A 570 11.79 -3.18 -25.59
N PRO A 571 12.37 -3.06 -24.39
CA PRO A 571 13.12 -1.87 -24.02
C PRO A 571 14.36 -1.72 -24.89
N ALA A 572 14.76 -0.47 -25.14
CA ALA A 572 16.04 -0.19 -25.80
C ALA A 572 17.20 -0.76 -24.96
N PRO A 573 18.25 -1.27 -25.58
CA PRO A 573 19.41 -1.76 -24.86
C PRO A 573 19.99 -0.67 -23.95
N LEU A 574 20.20 -0.99 -22.68
CA LEU A 574 20.84 -0.09 -21.72
C LEU A 574 22.36 -0.34 -21.62
N ALA A 575 22.86 -1.32 -22.35
CA ALA A 575 24.29 -1.63 -22.43
C ALA A 575 25.07 -0.50 -23.09
N PRO A 576 26.36 -0.32 -22.75
CA PRO A 576 27.26 0.59 -23.44
C PRO A 576 27.44 0.21 -24.92
N PRO A 577 27.80 1.15 -25.81
CA PRO A 577 28.19 0.85 -27.18
C PRO A 577 29.39 -0.09 -27.25
N ASP A 578 29.54 -0.84 -28.37
CA ASP A 578 30.72 -1.67 -28.61
C ASP A 578 32.01 -0.84 -28.48
N GLY A 579 33.03 -1.43 -27.88
CA GLY A 579 34.32 -0.77 -27.63
C GLY A 579 34.35 0.18 -26.45
N THR A 580 33.24 0.36 -25.75
CA THR A 580 33.16 1.19 -24.53
C THR A 580 32.76 0.34 -23.32
N PHE A 581 33.00 0.88 -22.13
CA PHE A 581 32.52 0.29 -20.90
C PHE A 581 31.87 1.36 -20.01
N ARG A 582 31.05 0.91 -19.10
CA ARG A 582 30.45 1.74 -18.04
C ARG A 582 30.83 1.17 -16.69
N LEU A 583 31.41 2.02 -15.86
CA LEU A 583 31.69 1.71 -14.46
C LEU A 583 30.69 2.47 -13.59
N THR A 584 30.00 1.77 -12.71
CA THR A 584 29.04 2.36 -11.77
C THR A 584 29.39 1.92 -10.37
N ALA A 585 29.91 2.83 -9.55
CA ALA A 585 30.05 2.65 -8.12
C ALA A 585 28.70 2.85 -7.44
N LEU A 586 28.23 1.83 -6.73
CA LEU A 586 26.96 1.89 -6.03
C LEU A 586 27.14 2.48 -4.63
N ASP A 587 26.24 3.38 -4.27
CA ASP A 587 26.15 3.85 -2.89
C ASP A 587 25.53 2.75 -2.02
N VAL A 588 26.37 1.96 -1.38
CA VAL A 588 26.00 0.89 -0.43
C VAL A 588 26.17 1.31 1.03
N GLY A 589 26.61 2.55 1.27
CA GLY A 589 27.03 3.06 2.56
C GLY A 589 28.47 2.68 2.86
N GLN A 590 28.75 2.07 4.00
CA GLN A 590 30.07 1.53 4.31
C GLN A 590 30.25 0.22 3.53
N GLY A 591 31.29 0.12 2.71
CA GLY A 591 31.59 -1.04 1.90
C GLY A 591 31.75 -0.71 0.41
N SER A 592 31.87 -1.74 -0.42
CA SER A 592 32.09 -1.64 -1.85
C SER A 592 31.06 -2.45 -2.66
N ALA A 593 30.60 -1.87 -3.76
CA ALA A 593 29.90 -2.59 -4.82
C ALA A 593 30.05 -1.80 -6.13
N VAL A 594 30.71 -2.37 -7.13
CA VAL A 594 30.97 -1.71 -8.41
C VAL A 594 30.52 -2.59 -9.56
N LEU A 595 29.59 -2.07 -10.36
CA LEU A 595 29.16 -2.73 -11.59
C LEU A 595 29.96 -2.22 -12.77
N ILE A 596 30.55 -3.14 -13.55
CA ILE A 596 31.24 -2.85 -14.80
C ILE A 596 30.47 -3.53 -15.92
N GLU A 597 29.99 -2.75 -16.87
CA GLU A 597 29.20 -3.20 -18.02
C GLU A 597 29.94 -2.88 -19.32
N THR A 598 29.96 -3.81 -20.25
CA THR A 598 30.30 -3.61 -21.66
C THR A 598 29.07 -3.85 -22.53
N ALA A 599 29.21 -3.82 -23.83
CA ALA A 599 28.12 -4.14 -24.74
C ALA A 599 27.49 -5.53 -24.49
N ARG A 600 28.29 -6.50 -24.03
CA ARG A 600 27.87 -7.92 -23.91
C ARG A 600 28.14 -8.56 -22.57
N HIS A 601 28.94 -7.96 -21.71
CA HIS A 601 29.37 -8.54 -20.44
C HIS A 601 29.08 -7.61 -19.27
N ALA A 602 28.79 -8.22 -18.12
CA ALA A 602 28.56 -7.54 -16.87
C ALA A 602 29.36 -8.22 -15.74
N LEU A 603 30.18 -7.42 -15.04
CA LEU A 603 30.95 -7.85 -13.89
C LEU A 603 30.54 -7.04 -12.67
N LEU A 604 30.28 -7.71 -11.56
CA LEU A 604 30.08 -7.07 -10.27
C LEU A 604 31.31 -7.33 -9.39
N PHE A 605 31.94 -6.24 -8.91
CA PHE A 605 33.04 -6.28 -7.97
C PHE A 605 32.50 -5.90 -6.59
N ASP A 606 32.55 -6.82 -5.64
CA ASP A 606 31.93 -6.78 -4.32
C ASP A 606 30.40 -6.58 -4.34
N ALA A 607 29.76 -6.78 -3.20
CA ALA A 607 28.30 -6.71 -3.10
C ALA A 607 27.79 -5.91 -1.89
N GLY A 608 28.70 -5.18 -1.23
CA GLY A 608 28.39 -4.34 -0.08
C GLY A 608 28.08 -5.10 1.20
N PRO A 609 27.67 -4.37 2.25
CA PRO A 609 27.49 -4.92 3.58
C PRO A 609 26.38 -5.97 3.68
N GLY A 610 26.61 -6.92 4.58
CA GLY A 610 25.75 -8.08 4.83
C GLY A 610 24.65 -7.86 5.85
N PRO A 611 24.00 -8.96 6.28
CA PRO A 611 22.73 -8.93 7.02
C PRO A 611 22.80 -8.27 8.39
N GLU A 612 23.98 -8.06 8.97
CA GLU A 612 24.13 -7.53 10.32
C GLU A 612 23.62 -6.08 10.49
N ALA A 613 23.76 -5.24 9.47
CA ALA A 613 23.31 -3.85 9.53
C ALA A 613 22.21 -3.56 8.50
N SER A 614 22.41 -4.01 7.27
CA SER A 614 21.44 -3.92 6.17
C SER A 614 22.01 -4.71 5.01
N ASN A 615 21.29 -5.69 4.53
CA ASN A 615 21.72 -6.47 3.36
C ASN A 615 21.72 -5.58 2.12
N ALA A 616 22.89 -5.01 1.77
CA ALA A 616 23.03 -4.15 0.59
C ALA A 616 22.78 -4.91 -0.70
N GLY A 617 23.13 -6.20 -0.75
CA GLY A 617 22.80 -7.06 -1.89
C GLY A 617 21.31 -7.04 -2.20
N GLU A 618 20.46 -7.26 -1.21
CA GLU A 618 19.01 -7.29 -1.39
C GLU A 618 18.40 -5.90 -1.59
N ARG A 619 18.89 -4.89 -0.88
CA ARG A 619 18.25 -3.56 -0.83
C ARG A 619 18.76 -2.59 -1.89
N VAL A 620 19.99 -2.79 -2.39
CA VAL A 620 20.66 -1.87 -3.32
C VAL A 620 21.07 -2.60 -4.59
N VAL A 621 21.93 -3.62 -4.49
CA VAL A 621 22.58 -4.23 -5.67
C VAL A 621 21.56 -4.93 -6.57
N VAL A 622 20.76 -5.83 -6.03
CA VAL A 622 19.75 -6.58 -6.80
C VAL A 622 18.69 -5.65 -7.43
N PRO A 623 18.08 -4.69 -6.71
CA PRO A 623 17.18 -3.72 -7.31
C PRO A 623 17.84 -2.90 -8.43
N PHE A 624 19.07 -2.47 -8.25
CA PHE A 624 19.83 -1.73 -9.26
C PHE A 624 20.06 -2.56 -10.51
N LEU A 625 20.58 -3.79 -10.37
CA LEU A 625 20.82 -4.71 -11.48
C LEU A 625 19.52 -4.97 -12.27
N ARG A 626 18.42 -5.23 -11.57
CA ARG A 626 17.10 -5.42 -12.20
C ARG A 626 16.62 -4.16 -12.93
N ALA A 627 16.73 -3.00 -12.31
CA ALA A 627 16.35 -1.74 -12.93
C ALA A 627 17.18 -1.43 -14.19
N ARG A 628 18.45 -1.84 -14.20
CA ARG A 628 19.34 -1.76 -15.35
C ARG A 628 19.07 -2.84 -16.41
N GLY A 629 18.27 -3.86 -16.09
CA GLY A 629 18.00 -4.97 -17.00
C GLY A 629 19.10 -6.03 -17.05
N VAL A 630 20.04 -6.00 -16.11
CA VAL A 630 21.09 -7.02 -15.97
C VAL A 630 20.43 -8.29 -15.43
N ARG A 631 20.35 -9.33 -16.27
CA ARG A 631 19.71 -10.62 -15.96
C ARG A 631 20.72 -11.68 -15.55
N MET A 632 21.97 -11.50 -15.95
CA MET A 632 23.09 -12.40 -15.68
C MET A 632 24.34 -11.56 -15.46
N LEU A 633 25.15 -11.95 -14.51
CA LEU A 633 26.51 -11.49 -14.33
C LEU A 633 27.46 -12.55 -14.91
N ASP A 634 28.39 -12.15 -15.76
CA ASP A 634 29.44 -13.02 -16.22
C ASP A 634 30.39 -13.39 -15.08
N THR A 635 30.68 -12.41 -14.22
CA THR A 635 31.58 -12.61 -13.08
C THR A 635 31.10 -11.80 -11.87
N LEU A 636 31.06 -12.43 -10.71
CA LEU A 636 31.02 -11.80 -9.40
C LEU A 636 32.40 -11.95 -8.77
N VAL A 637 33.09 -10.82 -8.53
CA VAL A 637 34.37 -10.80 -7.82
C VAL A 637 34.11 -10.40 -6.37
N VAL A 638 34.56 -11.21 -5.41
CA VAL A 638 34.56 -10.91 -3.98
C VAL A 638 35.99 -10.67 -3.55
N SER A 639 36.35 -9.43 -3.25
CA SER A 639 37.73 -9.04 -2.98
C SER A 639 38.31 -9.71 -1.73
N HIS A 640 37.49 -9.80 -0.67
CA HIS A 640 37.82 -10.46 0.60
C HIS A 640 36.56 -10.76 1.41
N ALA A 641 36.70 -11.51 2.52
CA ALA A 641 35.60 -12.08 3.29
C ALA A 641 34.89 -11.08 4.23
N ASP A 642 35.36 -9.83 4.34
CA ASP A 642 34.76 -8.87 5.27
C ASP A 642 33.31 -8.56 4.89
N SER A 643 32.47 -8.38 5.91
CA SER A 643 31.03 -8.23 5.76
C SER A 643 30.62 -7.06 4.85
N ASP A 644 31.41 -5.98 4.80
CA ASP A 644 31.16 -4.80 4.00
C ASP A 644 31.54 -4.95 2.52
N HIS A 645 32.10 -6.10 2.12
CA HIS A 645 32.42 -6.48 0.75
C HIS A 645 31.67 -7.73 0.30
N ALA A 646 31.76 -8.81 1.08
CA ALA A 646 31.16 -10.10 0.77
C ALA A 646 29.70 -10.24 1.22
N GLY A 647 29.25 -9.42 2.16
CA GLY A 647 28.01 -9.64 2.88
C GLY A 647 26.74 -9.62 2.04
N GLY A 648 26.74 -8.87 0.94
CA GLY A 648 25.60 -8.82 0.00
C GLY A 648 25.63 -9.94 -1.06
N ALA A 649 26.75 -10.67 -1.21
CA ALA A 649 26.93 -11.67 -2.26
C ALA A 649 25.88 -12.80 -2.24
N PRO A 650 25.49 -13.38 -1.10
CA PRO A 650 24.44 -14.40 -1.06
C PRO A 650 23.12 -13.94 -1.68
N ALA A 651 22.70 -12.70 -1.41
CA ALA A 651 21.47 -12.15 -1.98
C ALA A 651 21.57 -11.94 -3.51
N VAL A 652 22.76 -11.59 -4.01
CA VAL A 652 23.01 -11.45 -5.45
C VAL A 652 22.94 -12.80 -6.12
N LEU A 653 23.64 -13.82 -5.58
CA LEU A 653 23.67 -15.20 -6.11
C LEU A 653 22.27 -15.85 -6.14
N GLU A 654 21.45 -15.51 -5.19
CA GLU A 654 20.09 -16.01 -5.12
C GLU A 654 19.15 -15.34 -6.15
N ALA A 655 19.37 -14.05 -6.42
CA ALA A 655 18.44 -13.23 -7.20
C ALA A 655 18.81 -13.04 -8.67
N ILE A 656 20.09 -13.21 -9.03
CA ILE A 656 20.68 -12.98 -10.36
C ILE A 656 21.51 -14.20 -10.74
N ALA A 657 21.39 -14.66 -11.98
CA ALA A 657 22.26 -15.71 -12.50
C ALA A 657 23.70 -15.20 -12.59
N VAL A 658 24.65 -15.94 -12.05
CA VAL A 658 26.08 -15.63 -12.06
C VAL A 658 26.83 -16.80 -12.71
N ALA A 659 27.57 -16.54 -13.81
CA ALA A 659 28.30 -17.58 -14.52
C ALA A 659 29.56 -18.01 -13.77
N GLN A 660 30.28 -17.06 -13.16
CA GLN A 660 31.52 -17.32 -12.44
C GLN A 660 31.60 -16.46 -11.16
N VAL A 661 32.05 -17.06 -10.07
CA VAL A 661 32.40 -16.35 -8.83
C VAL A 661 33.92 -16.47 -8.63
N VAL A 662 34.56 -15.32 -8.44
CA VAL A 662 35.99 -15.23 -8.15
C VAL A 662 36.14 -14.60 -6.78
N GLY A 663 36.82 -15.26 -5.88
CA GLY A 663 37.05 -14.77 -4.52
C GLY A 663 38.52 -14.79 -4.14
N GLY A 664 38.94 -13.78 -3.39
CA GLY A 664 40.23 -13.74 -2.69
C GLY A 664 40.16 -14.40 -1.31
N LEU A 665 39.36 -15.48 -1.16
CA LEU A 665 39.11 -16.18 0.09
C LEU A 665 40.24 -17.16 0.41
#